data_91ecbd117fa1e945b090edc85142cace
#
_entry.id   91ecbd117fa1e945b090edc85142cace
#
_cell.length_a   1.000
_cell.length_b   1.000
_cell.length_c   1.000
_cell.angle_alpha   90.00
_cell.angle_beta   90.00
_cell.angle_gamma   90.00
#
_symmetry.space_group_name_H-M   'P 1'
#
loop_
_entity.id
_entity.type
_entity.pdbx_description
1 polymer ?
#
loop_
_entity_poly.entity_id
_entity_poly.type
_entity_poly.pdbx_seq_one_letter_code
_entity_poly.pdbx_strand_id
1 'polypeptide(L)'
;MEATDFNYRDERFADLQLLRYQLTGFENLTPKQKELVYYLSKATLYGRDITFDQFGKYNLRIRKMMEVVFTDRNVNHDTDEFRALEVYLKRIWFSNGIYHHYGSEKMMPGFSADYLRQQLQKVDACRLPLRPGETLDGLCDELFPVMFDPQVLPKRVNKADGADLIQTSACHFYEGVSQAEAEAFYDRMKKHEPTDTPPSFGLNSTLVKEDGEVREVVWSANGRYANAIRHIVYWLRKAAGVAENEQQRRVIELLISYYESGDLQTFNQYCIEWLQEHDSAIDFINGFIEVYGDPLGLKGSWEGLVEYIDESATQRTRTISSNAQWFEDHSPVDPRFRKPVVKGVSANVICAAMLGGDEYPSTAIGINLPNADWIRAEYGSKSITISNITDAYNKAAHGNGFREEFVIDQAALDLINKYGDVCDNLHTDLHECLGHGSGRLLPGVDPDALKAYGNTIEEARADLFGLYYIADPKLVELGLTPDLDAFKSQYYTYMMNGLMTQLIRITPGNQIEEAHMRNRALIAHWCLENGDAVRMVQRDGKTYVEIVDYDGLRQLFARLLAEVQRIKSEGDFEAARLLVERYAVQVDAALHQEVLERYGRLNLAPYKGFINPMMLPVYDQNGQMADVQLYYGESYAHQMLRYSTEYGTLI
;
A
#
# COMPACT_ATOMS: atom_id res chain seq x y z
N MET A 1 -17.30 -29.85 -1.33
CA MET A 1 -17.89 -28.76 -0.54
C MET A 1 -18.07 -27.60 -1.50
N GLU A 2 -19.31 -27.16 -1.69
CA GLU A 2 -19.55 -25.91 -2.42
C GLU A 2 -18.78 -24.79 -1.72
N ALA A 3 -18.03 -24.00 -2.49
CA ALA A 3 -17.30 -22.86 -1.98
C ALA A 3 -18.34 -21.92 -1.34
N THR A 4 -18.35 -21.86 -0.01
CA THR A 4 -19.13 -20.84 0.70
C THR A 4 -18.60 -19.50 0.22
N ASP A 5 -19.50 -18.70 -0.34
CA ASP A 5 -19.20 -17.39 -0.91
C ASP A 5 -18.53 -16.52 0.17
N PHE A 6 -17.20 -16.30 0.05
CA PHE A 6 -16.45 -15.52 1.03
C PHE A 6 -16.88 -14.05 0.92
N ASN A 7 -17.35 -13.46 2.02
CA ASN A 7 -17.80 -12.09 2.02
C ASN A 7 -16.62 -11.12 2.11
N TYR A 8 -16.24 -10.54 0.99
CA TYR A 8 -15.15 -9.55 0.89
C TYR A 8 -15.54 -8.16 1.39
N ARG A 9 -16.83 -7.82 1.48
CA ARG A 9 -17.29 -6.53 2.01
C ARG A 9 -17.69 -6.67 3.46
N ASP A 10 -17.24 -5.75 4.28
CA ASP A 10 -17.64 -5.62 5.66
C ASP A 10 -18.34 -4.29 5.91
N GLU A 11 -18.14 -3.68 7.04
CA GLU A 11 -18.78 -2.46 7.48
C GLU A 11 -18.36 -1.23 6.65
N ARG A 12 -19.32 -0.33 6.43
CA ARG A 12 -19.07 1.01 5.88
C ARG A 12 -19.41 2.07 6.92
N PHE A 13 -18.50 3.02 7.11
CA PHE A 13 -18.72 4.20 7.95
C PHE A 13 -17.96 5.41 7.37
N ALA A 14 -18.52 6.60 7.52
CA ALA A 14 -17.98 7.83 6.93
C ALA A 14 -17.64 7.63 5.43
N ASP A 15 -16.42 7.93 5.03
CA ASP A 15 -15.87 7.80 3.69
C ASP A 15 -15.10 6.47 3.47
N LEU A 16 -15.26 5.51 4.39
CA LEU A 16 -14.48 4.28 4.46
C LEU A 16 -15.35 3.03 4.24
N GLN A 17 -14.88 2.10 3.42
CA GLN A 17 -15.40 0.74 3.28
C GLN A 17 -14.36 -0.25 3.79
N LEU A 18 -14.71 -1.03 4.79
CA LEU A 18 -13.87 -2.14 5.24
C LEU A 18 -14.07 -3.37 4.36
N LEU A 19 -12.98 -4.04 4.09
CA LEU A 19 -12.91 -5.26 3.31
C LEU A 19 -12.29 -6.38 4.15
N ARG A 20 -12.54 -7.62 3.73
CA ARG A 20 -11.84 -8.80 4.20
C ARG A 20 -11.00 -9.37 3.07
N TYR A 21 -9.88 -9.95 3.40
CA TYR A 21 -9.02 -10.67 2.47
C TYR A 21 -8.85 -12.11 2.93
N GLN A 22 -8.78 -13.01 1.97
CA GLN A 22 -8.65 -14.45 2.22
C GLN A 22 -7.18 -14.86 2.14
N LEU A 23 -6.74 -15.73 3.03
CA LEU A 23 -5.42 -16.34 2.99
C LEU A 23 -5.46 -17.60 2.11
N THR A 24 -5.46 -17.41 0.80
CA THR A 24 -5.53 -18.49 -0.18
C THR A 24 -4.28 -19.37 -0.10
N GLY A 25 -4.45 -20.68 0.03
CA GLY A 25 -3.32 -21.62 0.11
C GLY A 25 -2.70 -21.76 1.51
N PHE A 26 -3.17 -21.03 2.52
CA PHE A 26 -2.67 -21.13 3.90
C PHE A 26 -2.81 -22.56 4.46
N GLU A 27 -3.87 -23.27 4.07
CA GLU A 27 -4.09 -24.67 4.45
C GLU A 27 -2.97 -25.60 3.99
N ASN A 28 -2.27 -25.28 2.92
CA ASN A 28 -1.18 -26.06 2.34
C ASN A 28 0.16 -25.87 3.06
N LEU A 29 0.28 -24.83 3.88
CA LEU A 29 1.47 -24.60 4.70
C LEU A 29 1.65 -25.73 5.72
N THR A 30 2.91 -26.13 5.93
CA THR A 30 3.26 -27.09 6.97
C THR A 30 2.94 -26.52 8.37
N PRO A 31 2.70 -27.37 9.38
CA PRO A 31 2.48 -26.88 10.75
C PRO A 31 3.58 -25.95 11.24
N LYS A 32 4.84 -26.21 10.88
CA LYS A 32 5.98 -25.37 11.27
C LYS A 32 5.94 -24.00 10.58
N GLN A 33 5.55 -23.92 9.31
CA GLN A 33 5.37 -22.66 8.60
C GLN A 33 4.20 -21.87 9.19
N LYS A 34 3.09 -22.50 9.51
CA LYS A 34 1.95 -21.85 10.19
C LYS A 34 2.35 -21.32 11.57
N GLU A 35 3.16 -22.07 12.32
CA GLU A 35 3.73 -21.62 13.60
C GLU A 35 4.62 -20.38 13.42
N LEU A 36 5.47 -20.36 12.37
CA LEU A 36 6.29 -19.21 12.02
C LEU A 36 5.44 -17.98 11.69
N VAL A 37 4.43 -18.13 10.81
CA VAL A 37 3.48 -17.07 10.46
C VAL A 37 2.80 -16.53 11.72
N TYR A 38 2.36 -17.41 12.63
CA TYR A 38 1.71 -17.00 13.88
C TYR A 38 2.66 -16.16 14.76
N TYR A 39 3.90 -16.57 14.95
CA TYR A 39 4.85 -15.84 15.79
C TYR A 39 5.25 -14.48 15.17
N LEU A 40 5.47 -14.43 13.86
CA LEU A 40 5.72 -13.19 13.14
C LEU A 40 4.51 -12.25 13.21
N SER A 41 3.29 -12.79 13.10
CA SER A 41 2.05 -12.01 13.23
C SER A 41 1.87 -11.41 14.63
N LYS A 42 2.25 -12.14 15.68
CA LYS A 42 2.28 -11.61 17.04
C LYS A 42 3.28 -10.47 17.19
N ALA A 43 4.48 -10.62 16.64
CA ALA A 43 5.48 -9.54 16.62
C ALA A 43 4.95 -8.29 15.90
N THR A 44 4.26 -8.49 14.76
CA THR A 44 3.63 -7.41 13.97
C THR A 44 2.58 -6.65 14.77
N LEU A 45 1.71 -7.32 15.52
CA LEU A 45 0.62 -6.67 16.25
C LEU A 45 1.12 -5.81 17.45
N TYR A 46 2.26 -6.14 18.04
CA TYR A 46 2.83 -5.33 19.14
C TYR A 46 3.40 -3.98 18.69
N GLY A 47 3.60 -3.74 17.41
CA GLY A 47 4.01 -2.44 16.88
C GLY A 47 2.89 -1.41 16.76
N ARG A 48 1.62 -1.80 16.92
CA ARG A 48 0.45 -0.94 16.72
C ARG A 48 0.51 0.37 17.51
N ASP A 49 0.84 0.32 18.79
CA ASP A 49 0.90 1.51 19.64
C ASP A 49 2.03 2.46 19.21
N ILE A 50 3.11 1.94 18.65
CA ILE A 50 4.22 2.76 18.14
C ILE A 50 3.69 3.66 17.01
N THR A 51 2.98 3.11 16.03
CA THR A 51 2.43 3.89 14.92
C THR A 51 1.43 4.95 15.39
N PHE A 52 0.57 4.61 16.37
CA PHE A 52 -0.34 5.60 16.97
C PHE A 52 0.41 6.78 17.60
N ASP A 53 1.49 6.52 18.34
CA ASP A 53 2.30 7.58 18.96
C ASP A 53 3.06 8.40 17.91
N GLN A 54 3.67 7.74 16.91
CA GLN A 54 4.38 8.42 15.82
C GLN A 54 3.46 9.38 15.03
N PHE A 55 2.20 9.00 14.83
CA PHE A 55 1.23 9.80 14.08
C PHE A 55 0.63 10.96 14.87
N GLY A 56 0.89 11.02 16.17
CA GLY A 56 0.52 12.16 16.98
C GLY A 56 0.64 11.89 18.49
N LYS A 57 1.32 12.78 19.17
CA LYS A 57 1.64 12.72 20.62
C LYS A 57 0.43 12.36 21.51
N TYR A 58 -0.76 12.77 21.11
CA TYR A 58 -1.97 12.60 21.92
C TYR A 58 -2.84 11.41 21.49
N ASN A 59 -2.53 10.77 20.37
CA ASN A 59 -3.38 9.75 19.73
C ASN A 59 -3.68 8.55 20.64
N LEU A 60 -2.68 8.04 21.36
CA LEU A 60 -2.87 6.91 22.28
C LEU A 60 -3.85 7.26 23.40
N ARG A 61 -3.69 8.43 24.03
CA ARG A 61 -4.57 8.87 25.12
C ARG A 61 -5.98 9.16 24.64
N ILE A 62 -6.12 9.78 23.47
CA ILE A 62 -7.43 10.02 22.84
C ILE A 62 -8.10 8.68 22.52
N ARG A 63 -7.39 7.76 21.88
CA ARG A 63 -7.91 6.41 21.57
C ARG A 63 -8.41 5.71 22.83
N LYS A 64 -7.59 5.64 23.88
CA LYS A 64 -7.95 4.98 25.14
C LYS A 64 -9.15 5.61 25.81
N MET A 65 -9.19 6.94 25.88
CA MET A 65 -10.32 7.68 26.42
C MET A 65 -11.62 7.38 25.68
N MET A 66 -11.57 7.38 24.34
CA MET A 66 -12.72 7.07 23.49
C MET A 66 -13.17 5.62 23.61
N GLU A 67 -12.24 4.65 23.68
CA GLU A 67 -12.54 3.23 23.91
C GLU A 67 -13.22 2.97 25.24
N VAL A 68 -12.81 3.70 26.29
CA VAL A 68 -13.46 3.62 27.61
C VAL A 68 -14.91 4.07 27.55
N VAL A 69 -15.19 5.21 26.92
CA VAL A 69 -16.56 5.70 26.74
C VAL A 69 -17.38 4.76 25.86
N PHE A 70 -16.80 4.27 24.76
CA PHE A 70 -17.47 3.37 23.81
C PHE A 70 -17.90 2.04 24.46
N THR A 71 -17.11 1.51 25.39
CA THR A 71 -17.36 0.20 26.02
C THR A 71 -18.07 0.29 27.36
N ASP A 72 -18.38 1.48 27.89
CA ASP A 72 -18.96 1.62 29.22
C ASP A 72 -20.49 1.46 29.21
N ARG A 73 -21.00 0.67 30.14
CA ARG A 73 -22.43 0.35 30.27
C ARG A 73 -23.29 1.49 30.78
N ASN A 74 -22.68 2.52 31.41
CA ASN A 74 -23.39 3.69 31.93
C ASN A 74 -23.60 4.76 30.85
N VAL A 75 -22.98 4.59 29.68
CA VAL A 75 -23.14 5.46 28.52
C VAL A 75 -24.37 5.00 27.71
N ASN A 76 -25.23 5.93 27.32
CA ASN A 76 -26.36 5.59 26.46
C ASN A 76 -25.90 5.51 24.99
N HIS A 77 -25.99 4.31 24.43
CA HIS A 77 -25.57 4.01 23.06
C HIS A 77 -26.62 4.33 21.99
N ASP A 78 -27.84 4.68 22.39
CA ASP A 78 -28.96 4.91 21.44
C ASP A 78 -29.10 6.38 21.01
N THR A 79 -28.12 7.23 21.30
CA THR A 79 -28.13 8.66 20.92
C THR A 79 -27.40 8.93 19.60
N ASP A 80 -27.75 10.04 18.93
CA ASP A 80 -27.05 10.45 17.70
C ASP A 80 -25.61 10.84 17.98
N GLU A 81 -25.36 11.47 19.14
CA GLU A 81 -23.99 11.81 19.57
C GLU A 81 -23.15 10.57 19.82
N PHE A 82 -23.74 9.49 20.36
CA PHE A 82 -23.00 8.23 20.53
C PHE A 82 -22.68 7.59 19.17
N ARG A 83 -23.62 7.59 18.22
CA ARG A 83 -23.36 7.12 16.86
C ARG A 83 -22.24 7.92 16.19
N ALA A 84 -22.22 9.23 16.38
CA ALA A 84 -21.14 10.09 15.89
C ALA A 84 -19.79 9.80 16.59
N LEU A 85 -19.82 9.50 17.90
CA LEU A 85 -18.64 9.08 18.66
C LEU A 85 -18.09 7.74 18.16
N GLU A 86 -18.94 6.77 17.90
CA GLU A 86 -18.57 5.47 17.32
C GLU A 86 -17.89 5.64 15.97
N VAL A 87 -18.46 6.43 15.07
CA VAL A 87 -17.88 6.73 13.75
C VAL A 87 -16.50 7.40 13.90
N TYR A 88 -16.38 8.38 14.82
CA TYR A 88 -15.11 9.05 15.05
C TYR A 88 -14.04 8.11 15.60
N LEU A 89 -14.39 7.24 16.56
CA LEU A 89 -13.49 6.23 17.11
C LEU A 89 -13.05 5.22 16.02
N LYS A 90 -13.97 4.75 15.18
CA LYS A 90 -13.65 3.88 14.04
C LYS A 90 -12.67 4.54 13.05
N ARG A 91 -12.83 5.84 12.81
CA ARG A 91 -11.88 6.61 11.98
C ARG A 91 -10.53 6.77 12.67
N ILE A 92 -10.47 6.97 13.99
CA ILE A 92 -9.22 7.00 14.78
C ILE A 92 -8.49 5.66 14.65
N TRP A 93 -9.19 4.55 14.81
CA TRP A 93 -8.58 3.21 14.64
C TRP A 93 -8.06 3.01 13.22
N PHE A 94 -8.82 3.46 12.22
CA PHE A 94 -8.45 3.30 10.82
C PHE A 94 -7.21 4.13 10.42
N SER A 95 -7.12 5.33 10.94
CA SER A 95 -6.05 6.28 10.58
C SER A 95 -4.84 6.23 11.52
N ASN A 96 -4.79 5.29 12.46
CA ASN A 96 -3.81 5.24 13.55
C ASN A 96 -3.69 6.58 14.32
N GLY A 97 -4.82 7.32 14.43
CA GLY A 97 -4.89 8.60 15.11
C GLY A 97 -6.00 9.51 14.61
N ILE A 98 -5.98 10.76 15.05
CA ILE A 98 -7.05 11.73 14.76
C ILE A 98 -6.92 12.43 13.40
N TYR A 99 -5.93 12.05 12.59
CA TYR A 99 -5.68 12.65 11.28
C TYR A 99 -6.08 11.68 10.16
N HIS A 100 -6.67 12.22 9.10
CA HIS A 100 -7.07 11.41 7.95
C HIS A 100 -5.86 10.66 7.36
N HIS A 101 -5.99 9.36 7.16
CA HIS A 101 -4.88 8.48 6.74
C HIS A 101 -4.22 8.92 5.42
N TYR A 102 -5.00 9.44 4.48
CA TYR A 102 -4.53 9.86 3.15
C TYR A 102 -4.18 11.35 3.09
N GLY A 103 -5.12 12.23 3.48
CA GLY A 103 -4.94 13.70 3.35
C GLY A 103 -4.15 14.34 4.49
N SER A 104 -3.95 13.64 5.61
CA SER A 104 -3.26 14.13 6.81
C SER A 104 -3.97 15.26 7.57
N GLU A 105 -5.14 15.72 7.13
CA GLU A 105 -5.94 16.74 7.85
C GLU A 105 -6.56 16.15 9.12
N LYS A 106 -6.74 17.00 10.13
CA LYS A 106 -7.45 16.61 11.34
C LYS A 106 -8.91 16.24 11.04
N MET A 107 -9.33 15.09 11.53
CA MET A 107 -10.72 14.67 11.51
C MET A 107 -11.48 15.29 12.68
N MET A 108 -12.50 16.07 12.39
CA MET A 108 -13.30 16.72 13.43
C MET A 108 -14.35 15.75 13.98
N PRO A 109 -14.56 15.71 15.34
CA PRO A 109 -15.64 14.95 15.94
C PRO A 109 -17.03 15.42 15.48
N GLY A 110 -17.95 14.49 15.23
CA GLY A 110 -19.35 14.79 14.92
C GLY A 110 -20.24 14.96 16.16
N PHE A 111 -19.67 15.07 17.35
CA PHE A 111 -20.31 15.28 18.64
C PHE A 111 -19.65 16.44 19.38
N SER A 112 -20.31 17.00 20.42
CA SER A 112 -19.77 18.14 21.14
C SER A 112 -18.78 17.75 22.26
N ALA A 113 -17.89 18.70 22.60
CA ALA A 113 -16.98 18.55 23.75
C ALA A 113 -17.76 18.37 25.06
N ASP A 114 -18.88 19.10 25.23
CA ASP A 114 -19.76 18.98 26.41
C ASP A 114 -20.37 17.58 26.51
N TYR A 115 -20.83 17.02 25.40
CA TYR A 115 -21.30 15.63 25.38
C TYR A 115 -20.21 14.67 25.87
N LEU A 116 -19.01 14.73 25.30
CA LEU A 116 -17.92 13.85 25.72
C LEU A 116 -17.59 14.02 27.19
N ARG A 117 -17.49 15.25 27.70
CA ARG A 117 -17.25 15.52 29.12
C ARG A 117 -18.32 14.89 30.05
N GLN A 118 -19.59 14.97 29.65
CA GLN A 118 -20.69 14.35 30.40
C GLN A 118 -20.58 12.79 30.39
N GLN A 119 -20.15 12.17 29.31
CA GLN A 119 -19.95 10.72 29.27
C GLN A 119 -18.75 10.30 30.14
N LEU A 120 -17.66 11.06 30.10
CA LEU A 120 -16.47 10.79 30.90
C LEU A 120 -16.72 10.86 32.42
N GLN A 121 -17.70 11.65 32.84
CA GLN A 121 -18.13 11.69 34.27
C GLN A 121 -18.90 10.44 34.72
N LYS A 122 -19.40 9.60 33.77
CA LYS A 122 -20.15 8.37 34.07
C LYS A 122 -19.26 7.13 34.14
N VAL A 123 -18.07 7.18 33.53
CA VAL A 123 -17.17 6.02 33.44
C VAL A 123 -16.26 5.93 34.65
N ASP A 124 -15.74 4.74 34.91
CA ASP A 124 -14.77 4.53 35.99
C ASP A 124 -13.43 5.23 35.64
N ALA A 125 -13.01 6.17 36.49
CA ALA A 125 -11.79 6.97 36.28
C ALA A 125 -10.53 6.10 36.23
N CYS A 126 -10.49 4.93 36.87
CA CYS A 126 -9.31 4.04 36.79
C CYS A 126 -9.12 3.38 35.42
N ARG A 127 -10.11 3.43 34.53
CA ARG A 127 -10.01 2.97 33.15
C ARG A 127 -9.48 4.05 32.20
N LEU A 128 -9.52 5.33 32.61
CA LEU A 128 -9.08 6.46 31.80
C LEU A 128 -7.56 6.57 31.78
N PRO A 129 -6.97 7.14 30.70
CA PRO A 129 -5.52 7.29 30.55
C PRO A 129 -4.99 8.48 31.37
N LEU A 130 -5.29 8.52 32.67
CA LEU A 130 -4.82 9.53 33.58
C LEU A 130 -3.36 9.31 33.96
N ARG A 131 -2.57 10.38 33.92
CA ARG A 131 -1.21 10.37 34.49
C ARG A 131 -1.26 10.39 36.04
N PRO A 132 -0.20 9.99 36.73
CA PRO A 132 -0.16 10.06 38.17
C PRO A 132 -0.49 11.49 38.70
N GLY A 133 -1.55 11.60 39.48
CA GLY A 133 -2.02 12.88 40.02
C GLY A 133 -2.87 13.76 39.08
N GLU A 134 -3.12 13.30 37.87
CA GLU A 134 -3.98 14.01 36.90
C GLU A 134 -5.47 13.80 37.24
N THR A 135 -6.26 14.85 37.07
CA THR A 135 -7.70 14.81 37.22
C THR A 135 -8.39 14.61 35.87
N LEU A 136 -9.68 14.26 35.89
CA LEU A 136 -10.50 14.22 34.68
C LEU A 136 -10.53 15.59 33.96
N ASP A 137 -10.63 16.67 34.70
CA ASP A 137 -10.61 18.00 34.10
C ASP A 137 -9.26 18.30 33.46
N GLY A 138 -8.14 17.91 34.08
CA GLY A 138 -6.80 18.06 33.51
C GLY A 138 -6.66 17.26 32.21
N LEU A 139 -7.19 16.01 32.14
CA LEU A 139 -7.24 15.22 30.92
C LEU A 139 -8.03 15.94 29.81
N CYS A 140 -9.20 16.45 30.14
CA CYS A 140 -10.05 17.19 29.19
C CYS A 140 -9.37 18.48 28.71
N ASP A 141 -8.76 19.24 29.61
CA ASP A 141 -8.09 20.51 29.31
C ASP A 141 -6.88 20.31 28.36
N GLU A 142 -6.20 19.16 28.45
CA GLU A 142 -5.12 18.79 27.51
C GLU A 142 -5.65 18.28 26.17
N LEU A 143 -6.62 17.36 26.16
CA LEU A 143 -7.00 16.65 24.93
C LEU A 143 -8.11 17.34 24.13
N PHE A 144 -9.03 18.07 24.75
CA PHE A 144 -10.16 18.67 24.03
C PHE A 144 -9.76 19.75 23.04
N PRO A 145 -8.80 20.66 23.32
CA PRO A 145 -8.30 21.57 22.30
C PRO A 145 -7.74 20.85 21.09
N VAL A 146 -7.01 19.73 21.30
CA VAL A 146 -6.45 18.92 20.23
C VAL A 146 -7.55 18.25 19.38
N MET A 147 -8.64 17.82 19.99
CA MET A 147 -9.75 17.13 19.30
C MET A 147 -10.73 18.09 18.61
N PHE A 148 -11.10 19.19 19.28
CA PHE A 148 -12.24 20.02 18.90
C PHE A 148 -11.88 21.39 18.30
N ASP A 149 -10.64 21.88 18.50
CA ASP A 149 -10.20 23.13 17.87
C ASP A 149 -9.51 22.83 16.51
N PRO A 150 -10.09 23.26 15.38
CA PRO A 150 -9.51 23.01 14.06
C PRO A 150 -8.16 23.73 13.83
N GLN A 151 -7.81 24.72 14.67
CA GLN A 151 -6.55 25.46 14.55
C GLN A 151 -5.40 24.85 15.37
N VAL A 152 -5.71 24.02 16.36
CA VAL A 152 -4.69 23.36 17.18
C VAL A 152 -4.20 22.10 16.48
N LEU A 153 -2.93 22.04 16.07
CA LEU A 153 -2.34 20.89 15.35
C LEU A 153 -3.23 20.44 14.17
N PRO A 154 -3.45 21.27 13.16
CA PRO A 154 -4.46 21.05 12.12
C PRO A 154 -4.12 19.90 11.16
N LYS A 155 -2.85 19.49 11.08
CA LYS A 155 -2.36 18.55 10.08
C LYS A 155 -1.29 17.61 10.66
N ARG A 156 -1.35 16.32 10.33
CA ARG A 156 -0.34 15.34 10.75
C ARG A 156 1.03 15.65 10.17
N VAL A 157 1.09 15.84 8.85
CA VAL A 157 2.31 16.14 8.10
C VAL A 157 2.06 17.36 7.23
N ASN A 158 2.78 18.44 7.46
CA ASN A 158 2.77 19.62 6.63
C ASN A 158 4.01 19.65 5.74
N LYS A 159 3.82 19.83 4.43
CA LYS A 159 4.89 19.96 3.42
C LYS A 159 4.78 21.27 2.63
N ALA A 160 4.06 22.27 3.18
CA ALA A 160 3.85 23.55 2.51
C ALA A 160 5.12 24.40 2.51
N ASP A 161 5.44 25.03 1.40
CA ASP A 161 6.57 25.93 1.27
C ASP A 161 6.46 27.15 2.21
N GLY A 162 7.59 27.54 2.78
CA GLY A 162 7.69 28.75 3.61
C GLY A 162 7.23 28.61 5.07
N ALA A 163 6.81 27.41 5.48
CA ALA A 163 6.51 27.08 6.88
C ALA A 163 7.67 26.29 7.51
N ASP A 164 7.80 26.37 8.86
CA ASP A 164 8.61 25.38 9.58
C ASP A 164 7.83 24.06 9.57
N LEU A 165 8.32 23.10 8.81
CA LEU A 165 7.62 21.84 8.55
C LEU A 165 7.45 21.01 9.82
N ILE A 166 8.38 21.07 10.76
CA ILE A 166 8.31 20.37 12.04
C ILE A 166 7.28 21.01 12.96
N GLN A 167 7.36 22.30 13.18
CA GLN A 167 6.48 23.02 14.13
C GLN A 167 5.03 23.05 13.65
N THR A 168 4.79 22.93 12.35
CA THR A 168 3.44 22.92 11.76
C THR A 168 2.88 21.53 11.51
N SER A 169 3.63 20.47 11.84
CA SER A 169 3.20 19.07 11.79
C SER A 169 2.90 18.51 13.17
N ALA A 170 1.87 17.70 13.28
CA ALA A 170 1.44 17.08 14.55
C ALA A 170 2.07 15.69 14.80
N CYS A 171 2.80 15.12 13.83
CA CYS A 171 3.51 13.85 14.00
C CYS A 171 4.55 13.96 15.12
N HIS A 172 4.79 12.84 15.83
CA HIS A 172 5.58 12.82 17.07
C HIS A 172 7.01 12.30 16.85
N PHE A 173 7.68 12.82 15.80
CA PHE A 173 9.07 12.51 15.50
C PHE A 173 10.06 13.53 16.08
N TYR A 174 9.57 14.70 16.50
CA TYR A 174 10.36 15.82 16.98
C TYR A 174 9.73 16.42 18.23
N GLU A 175 10.56 16.79 19.22
CA GLU A 175 10.10 17.43 20.44
C GLU A 175 10.96 18.68 20.75
N GLY A 176 10.33 19.86 20.72
CA GLY A 176 11.00 21.14 21.04
C GLY A 176 12.05 21.58 20.01
N VAL A 177 12.09 20.98 18.84
CA VAL A 177 13.08 21.21 17.78
C VAL A 177 12.42 21.95 16.63
N SER A 178 13.10 22.93 16.04
CA SER A 178 12.73 23.56 14.77
C SER A 178 13.30 22.79 13.57
N GLN A 179 12.75 23.03 12.38
CA GLN A 179 13.26 22.46 11.14
C GLN A 179 14.76 22.77 10.95
N ALA A 180 15.16 24.02 11.12
CA ALA A 180 16.55 24.42 10.94
C ALA A 180 17.52 23.73 11.91
N GLU A 181 17.08 23.49 13.17
CA GLU A 181 17.89 22.76 14.15
C GLU A 181 18.02 21.27 13.78
N ALA A 182 16.95 20.65 13.30
CA ALA A 182 16.96 19.26 12.86
C ALA A 182 17.87 19.07 11.63
N GLU A 183 17.73 19.91 10.62
CA GLU A 183 18.58 19.88 9.43
C GLU A 183 20.05 20.07 9.81
N ALA A 184 20.38 21.07 10.65
CA ALA A 184 21.75 21.30 11.12
C ALA A 184 22.31 20.12 11.94
N PHE A 185 21.45 19.42 12.69
CA PHE A 185 21.86 18.24 13.46
C PHE A 185 22.28 17.08 12.53
N TYR A 186 21.42 16.70 11.59
CA TYR A 186 21.69 15.58 10.67
C TYR A 186 22.79 15.90 9.66
N ASP A 187 22.92 17.15 9.23
CA ASP A 187 24.04 17.58 8.39
C ASP A 187 25.40 17.46 9.09
N ARG A 188 25.46 17.72 10.40
CA ARG A 188 26.68 17.48 11.18
C ARG A 188 27.00 15.99 11.26
N MET A 189 26.01 15.13 11.52
CA MET A 189 26.22 13.67 11.57
C MET A 189 26.79 13.16 10.24
N LYS A 190 26.17 13.50 9.12
CA LYS A 190 26.62 13.13 7.77
C LYS A 190 28.06 13.58 7.47
N LYS A 191 28.47 14.74 7.97
CA LYS A 191 29.83 15.28 7.78
C LYS A 191 30.88 14.62 8.66
N HIS A 192 30.51 14.15 9.86
CA HIS A 192 31.41 13.49 10.81
C HIS A 192 31.64 12.02 10.50
N GLU A 193 30.71 11.37 9.79
CA GLU A 193 30.78 9.97 9.41
C GLU A 193 30.66 9.80 7.89
N PRO A 194 31.61 10.36 7.10
CA PRO A 194 31.60 10.15 5.65
C PRO A 194 31.94 8.69 5.35
N THR A 195 31.03 8.01 4.67
CA THR A 195 31.15 6.59 4.30
C THR A 195 30.45 6.34 2.97
N ASP A 196 30.94 5.34 2.22
CA ASP A 196 30.29 4.86 1.00
C ASP A 196 29.05 4.00 1.32
N THR A 197 28.88 3.61 2.58
CA THR A 197 27.75 2.81 3.08
C THR A 197 27.04 3.53 4.24
N PRO A 198 26.45 4.70 4.02
CA PRO A 198 25.87 5.51 5.08
C PRO A 198 24.65 4.83 5.69
N PRO A 199 24.49 4.90 7.04
CA PRO A 199 23.23 4.55 7.67
C PRO A 199 22.15 5.58 7.31
N SER A 200 20.89 5.19 7.37
CA SER A 200 19.74 6.09 7.22
C SER A 200 19.57 6.93 8.50
N PHE A 201 20.41 7.97 8.66
CA PHE A 201 20.44 8.80 9.86
C PHE A 201 19.04 9.30 10.25
N GLY A 202 18.65 9.08 11.50
CA GLY A 202 17.37 9.52 12.03
C GLY A 202 16.22 8.53 11.88
N LEU A 203 16.39 7.45 11.12
CA LEU A 203 15.31 6.51 10.75
C LEU A 203 14.53 5.99 11.97
N ASN A 204 15.22 5.63 13.05
CA ASN A 204 14.65 4.99 14.25
C ASN A 204 14.84 5.84 15.52
N SER A 205 14.65 7.14 15.43
CA SER A 205 14.82 8.02 16.59
C SER A 205 13.81 9.17 16.61
N THR A 206 13.48 9.65 17.81
CA THR A 206 12.86 10.96 18.02
C THR A 206 13.97 11.98 18.28
N LEU A 207 13.95 13.11 17.57
CA LEU A 207 14.87 14.20 17.83
C LEU A 207 14.25 15.14 18.88
N VAL A 208 14.94 15.30 19.99
CA VAL A 208 14.46 16.12 21.14
C VAL A 208 15.42 17.24 21.44
N LYS A 209 14.88 18.37 21.94
CA LYS A 209 15.66 19.46 22.50
C LYS A 209 15.36 19.60 23.98
N GLU A 210 16.34 19.28 24.80
CA GLU A 210 16.29 19.37 26.27
C GLU A 210 17.44 20.27 26.76
N ASP A 211 17.17 21.18 27.65
CA ASP A 211 18.15 22.13 28.22
C ASP A 211 19.00 22.88 27.18
N GLY A 212 18.43 23.09 25.97
CA GLY A 212 19.09 23.76 24.86
C GLY A 212 19.93 22.85 23.95
N GLU A 213 20.09 21.59 24.30
CA GLU A 213 20.82 20.60 23.51
C GLU A 213 19.87 19.73 22.67
N VAL A 214 20.22 19.53 21.40
CA VAL A 214 19.48 18.66 20.46
C VAL A 214 20.16 17.28 20.44
N ARG A 215 19.37 16.23 20.71
CA ARG A 215 19.84 14.85 20.72
C ARG A 215 18.81 13.87 20.22
N GLU A 216 19.25 12.71 19.77
CA GLU A 216 18.35 11.60 19.42
C GLU A 216 17.96 10.79 20.66
N VAL A 217 16.68 10.39 20.69
CA VAL A 217 16.17 9.35 21.58
C VAL A 217 15.83 8.15 20.69
N VAL A 218 16.73 7.17 20.67
CA VAL A 218 16.66 6.00 19.80
C VAL A 218 15.50 5.09 20.20
N TRP A 219 14.81 4.54 19.22
CA TRP A 219 13.74 3.55 19.41
C TRP A 219 14.36 2.15 19.45
N SER A 220 14.42 1.61 20.65
CA SER A 220 15.04 0.32 20.90
C SER A 220 14.45 -0.34 22.16
N ALA A 221 14.83 -1.58 22.41
CA ALA A 221 14.43 -2.32 23.63
C ALA A 221 14.85 -1.64 24.94
N ASN A 222 15.80 -0.67 24.90
CA ASN A 222 16.27 0.10 26.04
C ASN A 222 16.05 1.62 25.89
N GLY A 223 15.41 2.04 24.79
CA GLY A 223 15.13 3.45 24.48
C GLY A 223 13.64 3.76 24.50
N ARG A 224 13.23 4.66 23.60
CA ARG A 224 11.82 4.94 23.40
C ARG A 224 11.12 3.71 22.82
N TYR A 225 9.86 3.49 23.16
CA TYR A 225 9.06 2.33 22.80
C TYR A 225 9.55 1.00 23.38
N ALA A 226 10.45 1.00 24.38
CA ALA A 226 11.08 -0.18 24.93
C ALA A 226 10.10 -1.30 25.29
N ASN A 227 8.93 -0.96 25.83
CA ASN A 227 7.94 -1.95 26.24
C ASN A 227 7.36 -2.70 25.03
N ALA A 228 6.94 -1.98 23.98
CA ALA A 228 6.45 -2.58 22.74
C ALA A 228 7.56 -3.40 22.05
N ILE A 229 8.75 -2.82 21.91
CA ILE A 229 9.88 -3.46 21.22
C ILE A 229 10.32 -4.75 21.92
N ARG A 230 10.31 -4.83 23.26
CA ARG A 230 10.62 -6.06 24.00
C ARG A 230 9.61 -7.18 23.71
N HIS A 231 8.33 -6.85 23.52
CA HIS A 231 7.33 -7.83 23.09
C HIS A 231 7.54 -8.28 21.65
N ILE A 232 7.90 -7.36 20.74
CA ILE A 232 8.28 -7.70 19.36
C ILE A 232 9.47 -8.67 19.38
N VAL A 233 10.54 -8.35 20.10
CA VAL A 233 11.75 -9.19 20.24
C VAL A 233 11.40 -10.55 20.82
N TYR A 234 10.53 -10.62 21.82
CA TYR A 234 10.10 -11.90 22.40
C TYR A 234 9.48 -12.84 21.34
N TRP A 235 8.61 -12.31 20.49
CA TRP A 235 7.98 -13.11 19.45
C TRP A 235 8.91 -13.42 18.28
N LEU A 236 9.80 -12.50 17.92
CA LEU A 236 10.84 -12.75 16.92
C LEU A 236 11.79 -13.86 17.36
N ARG A 237 12.14 -13.96 18.66
CA ARG A 237 12.94 -15.09 19.18
C ARG A 237 12.23 -16.44 19.05
N LYS A 238 10.88 -16.47 19.23
CA LYS A 238 10.11 -17.66 18.95
C LYS A 238 10.11 -18.01 17.47
N ALA A 239 9.95 -17.00 16.60
CA ALA A 239 10.02 -17.16 15.15
C ALA A 239 11.39 -17.72 14.70
N ALA A 240 12.50 -17.20 15.22
CA ALA A 240 13.84 -17.71 14.93
C ALA A 240 14.00 -19.20 15.28
N GLY A 241 13.33 -19.67 16.34
CA GLY A 241 13.34 -21.08 16.75
C GLY A 241 12.62 -22.04 15.78
N VAL A 242 11.78 -21.52 14.91
CA VAL A 242 11.02 -22.29 13.91
C VAL A 242 11.26 -21.82 12.48
N ALA A 243 12.31 -21.05 12.24
CA ALA A 243 12.71 -20.61 10.91
C ALA A 243 12.88 -21.79 9.94
N GLU A 244 12.57 -21.56 8.66
CA GLU A 244 12.58 -22.60 7.64
C GLU A 244 14.00 -23.05 7.29
N ASN A 245 14.96 -22.11 7.34
CA ASN A 245 16.37 -22.37 7.06
C ASN A 245 17.30 -21.46 7.91
N GLU A 246 18.61 -21.68 7.81
CA GLU A 246 19.62 -20.92 8.56
C GLU A 246 19.72 -19.46 8.13
N GLN A 247 19.51 -19.15 6.84
CA GLN A 247 19.55 -17.78 6.34
C GLN A 247 18.38 -16.96 6.90
N GLN A 248 17.16 -17.50 6.88
CA GLN A 248 16.00 -16.85 7.48
C GLN A 248 16.18 -16.66 8.99
N ARG A 249 16.73 -17.66 9.68
CA ARG A 249 17.02 -17.52 11.11
C ARG A 249 17.99 -16.36 11.36
N ARG A 250 19.05 -16.25 10.57
CA ARG A 250 20.04 -15.17 10.65
C ARG A 250 19.39 -13.80 10.41
N VAL A 251 18.51 -13.69 9.43
CA VAL A 251 17.73 -12.46 9.17
C VAL A 251 16.92 -12.04 10.41
N ILE A 252 16.22 -12.98 11.03
CA ILE A 252 15.43 -12.72 12.24
C ILE A 252 16.34 -12.32 13.41
N GLU A 253 17.47 -12.98 13.61
CA GLU A 253 18.43 -12.67 14.66
C GLU A 253 19.08 -11.28 14.50
N LEU A 254 19.36 -10.86 13.27
CA LEU A 254 19.83 -9.50 12.97
C LEU A 254 18.77 -8.44 13.27
N LEU A 255 17.52 -8.72 12.93
CA LEU A 255 16.41 -7.82 13.29
C LEU A 255 16.25 -7.70 14.80
N ILE A 256 16.37 -8.80 15.54
CA ILE A 256 16.40 -8.79 17.02
C ILE A 256 17.54 -7.90 17.52
N SER A 257 18.76 -8.10 17.00
CA SER A 257 19.95 -7.32 17.39
C SER A 257 19.77 -5.83 17.11
N TYR A 258 19.16 -5.49 15.98
CA TYR A 258 18.79 -4.11 15.65
C TYR A 258 17.80 -3.52 16.67
N TYR A 259 16.72 -4.23 16.98
CA TYR A 259 15.76 -3.75 17.98
C TYR A 259 16.34 -3.61 19.40
N GLU A 260 17.30 -4.45 19.76
CA GLU A 260 17.97 -4.38 21.06
C GLU A 260 18.95 -3.22 21.14
N SER A 261 19.74 -2.99 20.09
CA SER A 261 20.77 -1.95 20.05
C SER A 261 20.26 -0.59 19.56
N GLY A 262 19.34 -0.59 18.60
CA GLY A 262 18.96 0.59 17.82
C GLY A 262 20.01 1.01 16.80
N ASP A 263 21.01 0.15 16.51
CA ASP A 263 22.12 0.46 15.61
C ASP A 263 21.71 0.33 14.14
N LEU A 264 21.82 1.41 13.37
CA LEU A 264 21.43 1.49 11.97
C LEU A 264 22.39 0.73 11.03
N GLN A 265 23.62 0.46 11.44
CA GLN A 265 24.53 -0.41 10.67
C GLN A 265 24.08 -1.87 10.76
N THR A 266 23.61 -2.30 11.93
CA THR A 266 22.96 -3.60 12.10
C THR A 266 21.69 -3.70 11.26
N PHE A 267 20.92 -2.63 11.12
CA PHE A 267 19.77 -2.58 10.23
C PHE A 267 20.16 -2.72 8.75
N ASN A 268 21.23 -2.05 8.31
CA ASN A 268 21.76 -2.23 6.96
C ASN A 268 22.17 -3.69 6.70
N GLN A 269 22.82 -4.33 7.67
CA GLN A 269 23.16 -5.76 7.58
C GLN A 269 21.91 -6.65 7.49
N TYR A 270 20.90 -6.37 8.32
CA TYR A 270 19.60 -7.04 8.22
C TYR A 270 19.03 -6.93 6.81
N CYS A 271 18.99 -5.73 6.22
CA CYS A 271 18.49 -5.52 4.86
C CYS A 271 19.25 -6.33 3.81
N ILE A 272 20.59 -6.38 3.90
CA ILE A 272 21.44 -7.14 2.97
C ILE A 272 21.18 -8.64 3.09
N GLU A 273 21.15 -9.18 4.30
CA GLU A 273 20.90 -10.61 4.52
C GLU A 273 19.45 -10.99 4.13
N TRP A 274 18.48 -10.10 4.36
CA TRP A 274 17.09 -10.29 3.91
C TRP A 274 16.98 -10.36 2.38
N LEU A 275 17.74 -9.52 1.66
CA LEU A 275 17.81 -9.57 0.19
C LEU A 275 18.39 -10.88 -0.34
N GLN A 276 19.25 -11.56 0.42
CA GLN A 276 19.86 -12.82 0.03
C GLN A 276 19.01 -14.05 0.38
N GLU A 277 17.98 -13.88 1.18
CA GLU A 277 17.04 -14.95 1.54
C GLU A 277 16.01 -15.12 0.43
N HIS A 278 16.01 -16.27 -0.27
CA HIS A 278 15.14 -16.59 -1.40
C HIS A 278 14.47 -17.96 -1.30
N ASP A 279 14.89 -18.78 -0.32
CA ASP A 279 14.52 -20.20 -0.25
C ASP A 279 13.33 -20.48 0.67
N SER A 280 12.91 -19.50 1.47
CA SER A 280 11.77 -19.63 2.38
C SER A 280 10.46 -19.37 1.67
N ALA A 281 9.42 -20.12 2.07
CA ALA A 281 8.05 -19.86 1.64
C ALA A 281 7.42 -18.69 2.43
N ILE A 282 7.87 -18.43 3.66
CA ILE A 282 7.40 -17.36 4.54
C ILE A 282 8.42 -16.22 4.50
N ASP A 283 7.95 -14.99 4.29
CA ASP A 283 8.77 -13.79 4.43
C ASP A 283 8.04 -12.74 5.29
N PHE A 284 8.72 -11.67 5.65
CA PHE A 284 8.14 -10.63 6.49
C PHE A 284 8.88 -9.30 6.37
N ILE A 285 8.12 -8.23 6.60
CA ILE A 285 8.62 -6.88 6.83
C ILE A 285 8.26 -6.52 8.27
N ASN A 286 9.21 -5.96 9.03
CA ASN A 286 8.97 -5.53 10.39
C ASN A 286 10.04 -4.52 10.80
N GLY A 287 9.65 -3.26 11.02
CA GLY A 287 10.62 -2.23 11.36
C GLY A 287 10.14 -0.80 11.21
N PHE A 288 11.08 0.12 11.33
CA PHE A 288 10.92 1.53 11.02
C PHE A 288 11.42 1.74 9.58
N ILE A 289 10.52 1.92 8.61
CA ILE A 289 10.84 1.73 7.18
C ILE A 289 10.46 2.94 6.34
N GLU A 290 9.15 3.21 6.17
CA GLU A 290 8.71 4.26 5.28
C GLU A 290 8.74 5.65 5.93
N VAL A 291 9.26 6.63 5.19
CA VAL A 291 9.51 7.98 5.73
C VAL A 291 8.48 9.03 5.31
N TYR A 292 7.41 8.62 4.65
CA TYR A 292 6.34 9.53 4.19
C TYR A 292 5.62 10.25 5.33
N GLY A 293 5.58 9.65 6.52
CA GLY A 293 5.00 10.19 7.73
C GLY A 293 5.79 11.31 8.40
N ASP A 294 7.05 11.50 7.98
CA ASP A 294 7.93 12.56 8.46
C ASP A 294 7.96 13.75 7.46
N PRO A 295 7.74 14.99 7.92
CA PRO A 295 7.83 16.17 7.06
C PRO A 295 9.21 16.38 6.42
N LEU A 296 10.30 15.89 7.04
CA LEU A 296 11.66 15.96 6.50
C LEU A 296 12.09 14.69 5.74
N GLY A 297 11.28 13.63 5.77
CA GLY A 297 11.59 12.37 5.08
C GLY A 297 12.77 11.61 5.68
N LEU A 298 12.98 11.68 6.99
CA LEU A 298 14.11 11.04 7.70
C LEU A 298 13.68 9.93 8.65
N LYS A 299 12.50 10.06 9.26
CA LYS A 299 12.01 9.18 10.31
C LYS A 299 11.11 8.10 9.74
N GLY A 300 11.41 6.83 10.03
CA GLY A 300 10.61 5.70 9.59
C GLY A 300 9.34 5.50 10.42
N SER A 301 8.18 5.41 9.78
CA SER A 301 6.98 4.86 10.41
C SER A 301 7.21 3.38 10.73
N TRP A 302 6.68 2.94 11.86
CA TRP A 302 6.72 1.50 12.17
C TRP A 302 5.67 0.77 11.35
N GLU A 303 6.10 -0.28 10.66
CA GLU A 303 5.22 -1.14 9.85
C GLU A 303 5.61 -2.61 9.97
N GLY A 304 4.66 -3.47 9.64
CA GLY A 304 4.88 -4.90 9.60
C GLY A 304 3.91 -5.59 8.66
N LEU A 305 4.46 -6.51 7.89
CA LEU A 305 3.75 -7.40 6.99
C LEU A 305 4.30 -8.81 7.20
N VAL A 306 3.42 -9.78 7.37
CA VAL A 306 3.78 -11.21 7.33
C VAL A 306 3.16 -11.80 6.08
N GLU A 307 3.94 -12.53 5.32
CA GLU A 307 3.55 -13.00 4.00
C GLU A 307 4.05 -14.41 3.72
N TYR A 308 3.43 -15.05 2.74
CA TYR A 308 3.88 -16.33 2.19
C TYR A 308 3.72 -16.34 0.68
N ILE A 309 4.54 -17.15 0.00
CA ILE A 309 4.52 -17.26 -1.46
C ILE A 309 3.14 -17.70 -1.95
N ASP A 310 2.54 -16.94 -2.88
CA ASP A 310 1.42 -17.41 -3.68
C ASP A 310 1.96 -18.37 -4.77
N GLU A 311 1.90 -19.67 -4.50
CA GLU A 311 2.48 -20.69 -5.38
C GLU A 311 1.85 -20.66 -6.78
N SER A 312 0.55 -20.41 -6.88
CA SER A 312 -0.15 -20.37 -8.17
C SER A 312 0.25 -19.18 -9.02
N ALA A 313 0.31 -18.00 -8.41
CA ALA A 313 0.76 -16.78 -9.07
C ALA A 313 2.27 -16.84 -9.39
N THR A 314 3.08 -17.36 -8.47
CA THR A 314 4.52 -17.55 -8.68
C THR A 314 4.79 -18.52 -9.84
N GLN A 315 4.02 -19.62 -9.96
CA GLN A 315 4.14 -20.51 -11.10
C GLN A 315 3.77 -19.81 -12.42
N ARG A 316 2.77 -18.93 -12.40
CA ARG A 316 2.38 -18.12 -13.56
C ARG A 316 3.52 -17.18 -13.99
N THR A 317 4.08 -16.41 -13.06
CA THR A 317 5.21 -15.50 -13.36
C THR A 317 6.47 -16.25 -13.79
N ARG A 318 6.78 -17.40 -13.20
CA ARG A 318 7.87 -18.29 -13.64
C ARG A 318 7.67 -18.79 -15.08
N THR A 319 6.43 -19.15 -15.44
CA THR A 319 6.11 -19.59 -16.80
C THR A 319 6.32 -18.45 -17.80
N ILE A 320 5.89 -17.24 -17.48
CA ILE A 320 6.13 -16.03 -18.30
C ILE A 320 7.64 -15.78 -18.43
N SER A 321 8.37 -15.72 -17.33
CA SER A 321 9.81 -15.41 -17.29
C SER A 321 10.66 -16.43 -18.02
N SER A 322 10.33 -17.71 -17.93
CA SER A 322 11.04 -18.77 -18.66
C SER A 322 10.83 -18.71 -20.19
N ASN A 323 9.80 -18.02 -20.64
CA ASN A 323 9.51 -17.77 -22.06
C ASN A 323 9.88 -16.32 -22.49
N ALA A 324 10.52 -15.53 -21.63
CA ALA A 324 10.78 -14.10 -21.90
C ALA A 324 11.55 -13.86 -23.21
N GLN A 325 12.53 -14.71 -23.55
CA GLN A 325 13.26 -14.61 -24.82
C GLN A 325 12.33 -14.81 -26.02
N TRP A 326 11.39 -15.77 -25.94
CA TRP A 326 10.43 -15.98 -27.03
C TRP A 326 9.58 -14.73 -27.25
N PHE A 327 9.08 -14.12 -26.20
CA PHE A 327 8.28 -12.89 -26.27
C PHE A 327 9.09 -11.73 -26.83
N GLU A 328 10.35 -11.57 -26.43
CA GLU A 328 11.24 -10.52 -26.97
C GLU A 328 11.46 -10.69 -28.47
N ASP A 329 11.75 -11.93 -28.92
CA ASP A 329 12.06 -12.24 -30.32
C ASP A 329 10.84 -12.09 -31.25
N HIS A 330 9.61 -12.25 -30.71
CA HIS A 330 8.36 -12.14 -31.47
C HIS A 330 7.67 -10.79 -31.28
N SER A 331 8.26 -9.86 -30.53
CA SER A 331 7.66 -8.55 -30.30
C SER A 331 7.57 -7.74 -31.61
N PRO A 332 6.58 -6.82 -31.74
CA PRO A 332 6.44 -5.96 -32.92
C PRO A 332 7.49 -4.85 -32.99
N VAL A 333 8.48 -4.90 -32.10
CA VAL A 333 9.58 -3.92 -31.97
C VAL A 333 10.64 -4.19 -33.01
N ASP A 334 11.27 -3.14 -33.54
CA ASP A 334 12.42 -3.26 -34.47
C ASP A 334 13.53 -4.11 -33.82
N PRO A 335 14.06 -5.12 -34.53
CA PRO A 335 15.12 -5.99 -34.01
C PRO A 335 16.34 -5.29 -33.41
N ARG A 336 16.65 -4.06 -33.87
CA ARG A 336 17.74 -3.24 -33.33
C ARG A 336 17.54 -2.89 -31.87
N PHE A 337 16.30 -2.80 -31.41
CA PHE A 337 15.91 -2.39 -30.06
C PHE A 337 15.59 -3.57 -29.14
N ARG A 338 15.58 -4.80 -29.67
CA ARG A 338 15.36 -6.02 -28.87
C ARG A 338 16.62 -6.40 -28.08
N LYS A 339 16.43 -6.97 -26.90
CA LYS A 339 17.52 -7.56 -26.15
C LYS A 339 17.99 -8.86 -26.79
N PRO A 340 19.29 -9.02 -27.05
CA PRO A 340 19.81 -10.29 -27.60
C PRO A 340 19.70 -11.45 -26.62
N VAL A 341 19.71 -11.16 -25.31
CA VAL A 341 19.50 -12.15 -24.23
C VAL A 341 18.64 -11.47 -23.17
N VAL A 342 17.45 -12.02 -22.93
CA VAL A 342 16.56 -11.58 -21.86
C VAL A 342 16.83 -12.44 -20.63
N LYS A 343 17.23 -11.81 -19.54
CA LYS A 343 17.19 -12.48 -18.22
C LYS A 343 15.77 -12.31 -17.70
N GLY A 344 15.06 -13.42 -17.50
CA GLY A 344 13.73 -13.39 -16.93
C GLY A 344 13.72 -12.66 -15.57
N VAL A 345 12.80 -11.76 -15.39
CA VAL A 345 12.54 -11.11 -14.09
C VAL A 345 11.52 -11.99 -13.36
N SER A 346 11.88 -12.50 -12.19
CA SER A 346 10.89 -13.14 -11.31
C SER A 346 10.30 -12.10 -10.39
N ALA A 347 9.02 -11.81 -10.55
CA ALA A 347 8.28 -11.06 -9.55
C ALA A 347 7.88 -12.01 -8.40
N ASN A 348 8.11 -11.60 -7.16
CA ASN A 348 7.63 -12.33 -5.99
C ASN A 348 6.15 -11.94 -5.78
N VAL A 349 5.27 -12.88 -6.07
CA VAL A 349 3.85 -12.74 -5.77
C VAL A 349 3.57 -13.46 -4.46
N ILE A 350 3.01 -12.73 -3.52
CA ILE A 350 2.78 -13.23 -2.16
C ILE A 350 1.32 -13.04 -1.72
N CYS A 351 0.93 -13.81 -0.72
CA CYS A 351 -0.28 -13.60 0.08
C CYS A 351 0.09 -12.92 1.40
N ALA A 352 -0.49 -11.76 1.69
CA ALA A 352 -0.40 -11.15 3.02
C ALA A 352 -1.15 -12.02 4.03
N ALA A 353 -0.47 -12.41 5.12
CA ALA A 353 -1.05 -13.16 6.22
C ALA A 353 -1.47 -12.26 7.38
N MET A 354 -0.69 -11.20 7.65
CA MET A 354 -0.97 -10.23 8.70
C MET A 354 -0.41 -8.86 8.31
N LEU A 355 -1.23 -7.84 8.51
CA LEU A 355 -0.89 -6.42 8.31
C LEU A 355 -0.77 -5.72 9.66
N GLY A 356 0.16 -4.78 9.81
CA GLY A 356 0.33 -4.03 11.06
C GLY A 356 1.04 -2.69 10.89
N GLY A 357 0.89 -1.83 11.87
CA GLY A 357 1.50 -0.50 11.85
C GLY A 357 0.95 0.38 10.72
N ASP A 358 1.83 0.98 9.94
CA ASP A 358 1.46 1.85 8.81
C ASP A 358 0.82 1.08 7.65
N GLU A 359 1.07 -0.24 7.55
CA GLU A 359 0.41 -1.14 6.60
C GLU A 359 -1.01 -1.60 7.03
N TYR A 360 -1.56 -1.06 8.11
CA TYR A 360 -2.87 -1.50 8.62
C TYR A 360 -3.69 -0.35 9.19
N PRO A 361 -5.00 -0.26 8.87
CA PRO A 361 -5.85 -1.11 8.00
C PRO A 361 -5.73 -0.83 6.49
N SER A 362 -5.19 0.33 6.09
CA SER A 362 -4.89 0.62 4.68
C SER A 362 -3.51 0.08 4.34
N THR A 363 -3.36 -0.60 3.21
CA THR A 363 -2.10 -1.22 2.81
C THR A 363 -1.79 -0.97 1.34
N ALA A 364 -0.50 -1.08 0.99
CA ALA A 364 -0.03 -1.09 -0.38
C ALA A 364 -0.42 -2.41 -1.09
N ILE A 365 -0.46 -2.39 -2.41
CA ILE A 365 -0.63 -3.60 -3.25
C ILE A 365 0.71 -4.11 -3.79
N GLY A 366 1.76 -3.32 -3.63
CA GLY A 366 3.13 -3.65 -4.02
C GLY A 366 4.13 -2.89 -3.16
N ILE A 367 5.25 -3.51 -2.89
CA ILE A 367 6.32 -2.99 -2.03
C ILE A 367 7.67 -3.26 -2.70
N ASN A 368 8.59 -2.31 -2.59
CA ASN A 368 9.95 -2.46 -3.11
C ASN A 368 10.97 -1.99 -2.06
N LEU A 369 11.67 -2.90 -1.43
CA LEU A 369 12.61 -2.64 -0.33
C LEU A 369 13.98 -3.29 -0.57
N PRO A 370 15.03 -2.81 0.14
CA PRO A 370 15.09 -1.71 1.12
C PRO A 370 15.13 -0.33 0.45
N ASN A 371 14.92 0.73 1.25
CA ASN A 371 14.92 2.11 0.75
C ASN A 371 16.32 2.75 0.64
N ALA A 372 17.36 2.12 1.19
CA ALA A 372 18.73 2.64 1.13
C ALA A 372 19.32 2.51 -0.28
N ASP A 373 19.59 3.64 -0.95
CA ASP A 373 20.06 3.70 -2.35
C ASP A 373 21.33 2.90 -2.61
N TRP A 374 22.31 2.96 -1.69
CA TRP A 374 23.56 2.23 -1.86
C TRP A 374 23.36 0.71 -1.74
N ILE A 375 22.44 0.24 -0.87
CA ILE A 375 22.10 -1.18 -0.79
C ILE A 375 21.40 -1.63 -2.08
N ARG A 376 20.48 -0.84 -2.60
CA ARG A 376 19.84 -1.11 -3.91
C ARG A 376 20.86 -1.21 -5.03
N ALA A 377 21.81 -0.28 -5.07
CA ALA A 377 22.83 -0.24 -6.11
C ALA A 377 23.79 -1.46 -6.05
N GLU A 378 24.14 -1.92 -4.88
CA GLU A 378 25.14 -2.98 -4.69
C GLU A 378 24.51 -4.38 -4.59
N TYR A 379 23.38 -4.52 -3.88
CA TYR A 379 22.73 -5.80 -3.57
C TYR A 379 21.38 -6.01 -4.23
N GLY A 380 20.80 -4.96 -4.85
CA GLY A 380 19.49 -5.01 -5.48
C GLY A 380 18.34 -4.68 -4.52
N SER A 381 17.14 -5.06 -4.90
CA SER A 381 15.91 -4.91 -4.10
C SER A 381 14.97 -6.09 -4.30
N LYS A 382 14.10 -6.36 -3.32
CA LYS A 382 12.95 -7.26 -3.46
C LYS A 382 11.72 -6.42 -3.85
N SER A 383 11.12 -6.74 -5.00
CA SER A 383 9.79 -6.27 -5.40
C SER A 383 8.78 -7.34 -5.05
N ILE A 384 7.72 -6.95 -4.37
CA ILE A 384 6.67 -7.82 -3.84
C ILE A 384 5.34 -7.32 -4.36
N THR A 385 4.52 -8.21 -4.94
CA THR A 385 3.12 -7.93 -5.29
C THR A 385 2.21 -8.74 -4.39
N ILE A 386 1.21 -8.08 -3.77
CA ILE A 386 0.33 -8.69 -2.78
C ILE A 386 -0.96 -9.15 -3.46
N SER A 387 -1.01 -10.43 -3.84
CA SER A 387 -2.09 -11.00 -4.66
C SER A 387 -3.45 -11.00 -3.98
N ASN A 388 -3.53 -11.45 -2.73
CA ASN A 388 -4.81 -11.57 -2.03
C ASN A 388 -5.43 -10.23 -1.62
N ILE A 389 -4.64 -9.19 -1.47
CA ILE A 389 -5.13 -7.81 -1.26
C ILE A 389 -5.72 -7.28 -2.57
N THR A 390 -5.03 -7.45 -3.69
CA THR A 390 -5.53 -7.09 -5.03
C THR A 390 -6.82 -7.86 -5.36
N ASP A 391 -6.83 -9.18 -5.09
CA ASP A 391 -8.01 -10.03 -5.28
C ASP A 391 -9.21 -9.56 -4.42
N ALA A 392 -8.97 -9.18 -3.17
CA ALA A 392 -10.01 -8.65 -2.30
C ALA A 392 -10.61 -7.33 -2.81
N TYR A 393 -9.78 -6.41 -3.34
CA TYR A 393 -10.28 -5.21 -3.99
C TYR A 393 -11.15 -5.53 -5.20
N ASN A 394 -10.70 -6.43 -6.07
CA ASN A 394 -11.42 -6.81 -7.28
C ASN A 394 -12.76 -7.49 -6.95
N LYS A 395 -12.76 -8.48 -6.07
CA LYS A 395 -13.98 -9.20 -5.67
C LYS A 395 -14.96 -8.32 -4.90
N ALA A 396 -14.49 -7.43 -4.04
CA ALA A 396 -15.35 -6.45 -3.38
C ALA A 396 -15.95 -5.43 -4.34
N ALA A 397 -15.36 -5.20 -5.49
CA ALA A 397 -15.91 -4.31 -6.51
C ALA A 397 -17.04 -4.97 -7.34
N HIS A 398 -17.15 -6.29 -7.37
CA HIS A 398 -18.22 -6.98 -8.08
C HIS A 398 -19.58 -6.60 -7.54
N GLY A 399 -20.52 -6.26 -8.43
CA GLY A 399 -21.91 -5.91 -8.09
C GLY A 399 -22.05 -4.63 -7.25
N ASN A 400 -21.06 -3.72 -7.27
CA ASN A 400 -21.14 -2.42 -6.62
C ASN A 400 -21.82 -1.34 -7.49
N GLY A 401 -22.26 -1.70 -8.69
CA GLY A 401 -22.92 -0.80 -9.66
C GLY A 401 -21.94 -0.06 -10.58
N PHE A 402 -20.62 -0.13 -10.32
CA PHE A 402 -19.63 0.61 -11.13
C PHE A 402 -19.54 0.07 -12.57
N ARG A 403 -19.39 -1.26 -12.70
CA ARG A 403 -19.33 -1.89 -14.03
C ARG A 403 -20.63 -1.68 -14.78
N GLU A 404 -21.78 -1.85 -14.13
CA GLU A 404 -23.12 -1.64 -14.69
C GLU A 404 -23.35 -0.21 -15.15
N GLU A 405 -22.74 0.79 -14.49
CA GLU A 405 -22.85 2.20 -14.87
C GLU A 405 -21.99 2.57 -16.06
N PHE A 406 -20.75 2.05 -16.15
CA PHE A 406 -19.75 2.53 -17.12
C PHE A 406 -19.54 1.60 -18.32
N VAL A 407 -19.92 0.33 -18.22
CA VAL A 407 -19.81 -0.64 -19.34
C VAL A 407 -20.98 -0.46 -20.30
N ILE A 408 -20.69 -0.50 -21.61
CA ILE A 408 -21.63 -0.10 -22.68
C ILE A 408 -22.86 -0.99 -22.79
N ASP A 409 -22.74 -2.29 -22.55
CA ASP A 409 -23.83 -3.26 -22.68
C ASP A 409 -23.58 -4.54 -21.87
N GLN A 410 -24.60 -5.41 -21.84
CA GLN A 410 -24.56 -6.67 -21.10
C GLN A 410 -23.51 -7.63 -21.64
N ALA A 411 -23.26 -7.67 -22.95
CA ALA A 411 -22.26 -8.59 -23.54
C ALA A 411 -20.84 -8.25 -23.07
N ALA A 412 -20.49 -6.96 -23.04
CA ALA A 412 -19.21 -6.51 -22.51
C ALA A 412 -19.13 -6.76 -20.98
N LEU A 413 -20.22 -6.57 -20.26
CA LEU A 413 -20.29 -6.83 -18.81
C LEU A 413 -20.07 -8.33 -18.50
N ASP A 414 -20.74 -9.23 -19.25
CA ASP A 414 -20.59 -10.68 -19.08
C ASP A 414 -19.15 -11.14 -19.37
N LEU A 415 -18.52 -10.55 -20.39
CA LEU A 415 -17.12 -10.79 -20.73
C LEU A 415 -16.19 -10.38 -19.58
N ILE A 416 -16.38 -9.19 -19.03
CA ILE A 416 -15.58 -8.69 -17.90
C ILE A 416 -15.80 -9.56 -16.65
N ASN A 417 -17.04 -9.93 -16.36
CA ASN A 417 -17.34 -10.77 -15.21
C ASN A 417 -16.76 -12.19 -15.34
N LYS A 418 -16.63 -12.71 -16.56
CA LYS A 418 -16.07 -14.03 -16.80
C LYS A 418 -14.54 -14.06 -16.75
N TYR A 419 -13.87 -13.07 -17.32
CA TYR A 419 -12.44 -13.10 -17.56
C TYR A 419 -11.64 -11.99 -16.90
N GLY A 420 -12.32 -10.95 -16.38
CA GLY A 420 -11.67 -9.72 -15.92
C GLY A 420 -10.57 -9.97 -14.90
N ASP A 421 -10.86 -10.72 -13.84
CA ASP A 421 -9.89 -10.95 -12.76
C ASP A 421 -8.65 -11.72 -13.22
N VAL A 422 -8.83 -12.75 -14.09
CA VAL A 422 -7.71 -13.53 -14.64
C VAL A 422 -6.86 -12.66 -15.56
N CYS A 423 -7.50 -11.88 -16.44
CA CYS A 423 -6.79 -11.05 -17.41
C CYS A 423 -6.12 -9.83 -16.78
N ASP A 424 -6.69 -9.27 -15.72
CA ASP A 424 -6.08 -8.16 -14.98
C ASP A 424 -4.79 -8.61 -14.27
N ASN A 425 -4.84 -9.74 -13.57
CA ASN A 425 -3.66 -10.36 -12.96
C ASN A 425 -2.59 -10.71 -14.02
N LEU A 426 -3.00 -11.32 -15.14
CA LEU A 426 -2.08 -11.69 -16.20
C LEU A 426 -1.46 -10.46 -16.89
N HIS A 427 -2.23 -9.39 -17.10
CA HIS A 427 -1.71 -8.13 -17.64
C HIS A 427 -0.64 -7.54 -16.73
N THR A 428 -0.87 -7.52 -15.41
CA THR A 428 0.10 -7.08 -14.43
C THR A 428 1.38 -7.93 -14.49
N ASP A 429 1.26 -9.26 -14.52
CA ASP A 429 2.42 -10.15 -14.65
C ASP A 429 3.21 -9.94 -15.95
N LEU A 430 2.52 -9.72 -17.07
CA LEU A 430 3.16 -9.43 -18.36
C LEU A 430 3.85 -8.06 -18.36
N HIS A 431 3.23 -7.06 -17.74
CA HIS A 431 3.80 -5.72 -17.53
C HIS A 431 5.12 -5.80 -16.76
N GLU A 432 5.12 -6.47 -15.61
CA GLU A 432 6.31 -6.60 -14.75
C GLU A 432 7.38 -7.52 -15.36
N CYS A 433 7.02 -8.74 -15.75
CA CYS A 433 8.00 -9.75 -16.17
C CYS A 433 8.56 -9.51 -17.57
N LEU A 434 7.73 -9.01 -18.50
CA LEU A 434 8.12 -8.79 -19.89
C LEU A 434 8.27 -7.31 -20.22
N GLY A 435 7.31 -6.49 -19.81
CA GLY A 435 7.29 -5.05 -20.10
C GLY A 435 8.60 -4.41 -19.67
N HIS A 436 8.85 -4.30 -18.38
CA HIS A 436 10.10 -3.74 -17.85
C HIS A 436 11.34 -4.56 -18.21
N GLY A 437 11.18 -5.86 -18.39
CA GLY A 437 12.28 -6.77 -18.74
C GLY A 437 12.79 -6.65 -20.18
N SER A 438 12.01 -6.10 -21.12
CA SER A 438 12.25 -6.11 -22.57
C SER A 438 12.99 -4.89 -23.11
N GLY A 439 13.38 -4.94 -24.38
CA GLY A 439 13.99 -3.83 -25.11
C GLY A 439 15.34 -3.39 -24.58
N ARG A 440 16.06 -2.59 -25.36
CA ARG A 440 17.36 -2.01 -24.95
C ARG A 440 17.55 -0.60 -25.50
N LEU A 441 18.38 0.17 -24.83
CA LEU A 441 18.90 1.42 -25.37
C LEU A 441 19.95 1.13 -26.46
N LEU A 442 20.06 2.02 -27.43
CA LEU A 442 21.18 2.00 -28.35
C LEU A 442 22.49 2.41 -27.64
N PRO A 443 23.65 1.92 -28.13
CA PRO A 443 24.93 2.29 -27.56
C PRO A 443 25.15 3.81 -27.51
N GLY A 444 25.49 4.32 -26.32
CA GLY A 444 25.77 5.75 -26.11
C GLY A 444 24.54 6.61 -25.81
N VAL A 445 23.34 6.04 -25.74
CA VAL A 445 22.14 6.75 -25.30
C VAL A 445 22.14 6.84 -23.77
N ASP A 446 21.94 8.06 -23.26
CA ASP A 446 21.80 8.31 -21.83
C ASP A 446 20.47 7.70 -21.34
N PRO A 447 20.46 6.86 -20.29
CA PRO A 447 19.23 6.34 -19.70
C PRO A 447 18.22 7.44 -19.31
N ASP A 448 18.69 8.61 -18.91
CA ASP A 448 17.87 9.75 -18.49
C ASP A 448 17.56 10.74 -19.62
N ALA A 449 17.86 10.38 -20.89
CA ALA A 449 17.65 11.26 -22.05
C ALA A 449 16.23 11.82 -22.16
N LEU A 450 15.21 11.05 -21.74
CA LEU A 450 13.80 11.46 -21.81
C LEU A 450 13.35 12.35 -20.65
N LYS A 451 14.19 12.56 -19.63
CA LYS A 451 13.94 13.46 -18.48
C LYS A 451 12.55 13.22 -17.84
N ALA A 452 11.77 14.29 -17.65
CA ALA A 452 10.45 14.26 -17.04
C ALA A 452 9.40 13.36 -17.76
N TYR A 453 9.64 13.00 -19.01
CA TYR A 453 8.74 12.13 -19.79
C TYR A 453 9.12 10.64 -19.69
N GLY A 454 10.30 10.34 -19.16
CA GLY A 454 10.88 9.00 -19.13
C GLY A 454 9.98 7.97 -18.44
N ASN A 455 9.44 8.29 -17.26
CA ASN A 455 8.56 7.39 -16.53
C ASN A 455 7.27 7.07 -17.30
N THR A 456 6.61 8.08 -17.86
CA THR A 456 5.38 7.86 -18.66
C THR A 456 5.66 6.98 -19.89
N ILE A 457 6.78 7.18 -20.58
CA ILE A 457 7.18 6.37 -21.73
C ILE A 457 7.50 4.93 -21.31
N GLU A 458 8.17 4.73 -20.18
CA GLU A 458 8.49 3.38 -19.66
C GLU A 458 7.24 2.62 -19.28
N GLU A 459 6.34 3.25 -18.51
CA GLU A 459 5.07 2.63 -18.13
C GLU A 459 4.18 2.31 -19.35
N ALA A 460 4.14 3.23 -20.33
CA ALA A 460 3.41 2.97 -21.57
C ALA A 460 4.02 1.79 -22.36
N ARG A 461 5.33 1.65 -22.35
CA ARG A 461 6.03 0.54 -22.99
C ARG A 461 5.70 -0.80 -22.31
N ALA A 462 5.73 -0.82 -20.99
CA ALA A 462 5.43 -2.01 -20.21
C ALA A 462 3.97 -2.46 -20.37
N ASP A 463 3.02 -1.53 -20.28
CA ASP A 463 1.60 -1.80 -20.51
C ASP A 463 1.32 -2.28 -21.95
N LEU A 464 1.94 -1.66 -22.95
CA LEU A 464 1.78 -2.06 -24.33
C LEU A 464 2.33 -3.47 -24.62
N PHE A 465 3.41 -3.89 -23.96
CA PHE A 465 3.86 -5.27 -24.00
C PHE A 465 2.79 -6.21 -23.45
N GLY A 466 2.26 -5.91 -22.26
CA GLY A 466 1.17 -6.68 -21.67
C GLY A 466 -0.05 -6.76 -22.57
N LEU A 467 -0.52 -5.61 -23.09
CA LEU A 467 -1.69 -5.54 -23.98
C LEU A 467 -1.46 -6.28 -25.30
N TYR A 468 -0.29 -6.16 -25.91
CA TYR A 468 -0.01 -6.87 -27.17
C TYR A 468 -0.03 -8.39 -26.99
N TYR A 469 0.59 -8.88 -25.92
CA TYR A 469 0.75 -10.31 -25.69
C TYR A 469 -0.44 -10.98 -25.00
N ILE A 470 -1.27 -10.27 -24.25
CA ILE A 470 -2.45 -10.89 -23.62
C ILE A 470 -3.42 -11.48 -24.64
N ALA A 471 -3.39 -11.00 -25.88
CA ALA A 471 -4.15 -11.53 -27.02
C ALA A 471 -3.40 -12.61 -27.84
N ASP A 472 -2.20 -13.01 -27.41
CA ASP A 472 -1.39 -13.94 -28.18
C ASP A 472 -1.78 -15.41 -27.88
N PRO A 473 -1.97 -16.24 -28.91
CA PRO A 473 -2.27 -17.68 -28.73
C PRO A 473 -1.24 -18.42 -27.87
N LYS A 474 -0.01 -17.93 -27.80
CA LYS A 474 1.06 -18.47 -26.94
C LYS A 474 0.64 -18.55 -25.49
N LEU A 475 -0.15 -17.61 -24.97
CA LEU A 475 -0.61 -17.65 -23.58
C LEU A 475 -1.62 -18.77 -23.32
N VAL A 476 -2.44 -19.12 -24.31
CA VAL A 476 -3.31 -20.31 -24.23
C VAL A 476 -2.46 -21.60 -24.27
N GLU A 477 -1.47 -21.66 -25.15
CA GLU A 477 -0.52 -22.78 -25.22
C GLU A 477 0.21 -23.01 -23.89
N LEU A 478 0.60 -21.92 -23.22
CA LEU A 478 1.26 -21.97 -21.92
C LEU A 478 0.30 -22.20 -20.73
N GLY A 479 -1.01 -22.28 -20.98
CA GLY A 479 -2.03 -22.46 -19.94
C GLY A 479 -2.26 -21.23 -19.06
N LEU A 480 -1.84 -20.04 -19.51
CA LEU A 480 -1.93 -18.79 -18.78
C LEU A 480 -3.28 -18.08 -18.96
N THR A 481 -3.98 -18.34 -20.05
CA THR A 481 -5.35 -17.88 -20.28
C THR A 481 -6.27 -19.06 -20.60
N PRO A 482 -7.56 -18.98 -20.24
CA PRO A 482 -8.49 -20.10 -20.46
C PRO A 482 -8.87 -20.32 -21.94
N ASP A 483 -8.91 -19.26 -22.73
CA ASP A 483 -9.27 -19.30 -24.16
C ASP A 483 -8.81 -18.03 -24.91
N LEU A 484 -9.05 -18.05 -26.26
CA LEU A 484 -8.63 -16.98 -27.17
C LEU A 484 -9.48 -15.71 -27.10
N ASP A 485 -10.59 -15.70 -26.37
CA ASP A 485 -11.47 -14.53 -26.24
C ASP A 485 -11.26 -13.76 -24.91
N ALA A 486 -10.51 -14.35 -23.98
CA ALA A 486 -10.33 -13.78 -22.64
C ALA A 486 -9.73 -12.37 -22.68
N PHE A 487 -8.76 -12.11 -23.58
CA PHE A 487 -8.09 -10.80 -23.69
C PHE A 487 -9.06 -9.64 -23.97
N LYS A 488 -10.23 -9.92 -24.58
CA LYS A 488 -11.22 -8.88 -24.91
C LYS A 488 -11.69 -8.14 -23.67
N SER A 489 -11.77 -8.83 -22.53
CA SER A 489 -12.13 -8.18 -21.26
C SER A 489 -11.09 -7.16 -20.83
N GLN A 490 -9.79 -7.48 -20.96
CA GLN A 490 -8.70 -6.56 -20.60
C GLN A 490 -8.64 -5.36 -21.55
N TYR A 491 -8.79 -5.59 -22.84
CA TYR A 491 -8.83 -4.50 -23.82
C TYR A 491 -9.96 -3.52 -23.50
N TYR A 492 -11.16 -4.05 -23.20
CA TYR A 492 -12.28 -3.21 -22.87
C TYR A 492 -12.06 -2.40 -21.59
N THR A 493 -11.68 -3.04 -20.50
CA THR A 493 -11.46 -2.38 -19.22
C THR A 493 -10.30 -1.39 -19.29
N TYR A 494 -9.23 -1.70 -20.01
CA TYR A 494 -8.10 -0.81 -20.20
C TYR A 494 -8.49 0.47 -20.96
N MET A 495 -9.20 0.32 -22.10
CA MET A 495 -9.65 1.46 -22.90
C MET A 495 -10.67 2.31 -22.14
N MET A 496 -11.63 1.70 -21.45
CA MET A 496 -12.59 2.40 -20.61
C MET A 496 -11.89 3.17 -19.48
N ASN A 497 -10.90 2.57 -18.85
CA ASN A 497 -10.13 3.24 -17.79
C ASN A 497 -9.33 4.42 -18.33
N GLY A 498 -8.57 4.22 -19.40
CA GLY A 498 -7.71 5.25 -20.00
C GLY A 498 -8.48 6.45 -20.57
N LEU A 499 -9.67 6.22 -21.13
CA LEU A 499 -10.50 7.27 -21.74
C LEU A 499 -11.46 7.93 -20.75
N MET A 500 -11.91 7.23 -19.69
CA MET A 500 -13.02 7.72 -18.87
C MET A 500 -12.82 7.51 -17.37
N THR A 501 -12.76 6.26 -16.89
CA THR A 501 -13.02 5.99 -15.47
C THR A 501 -11.89 6.41 -14.56
N GLN A 502 -10.64 6.53 -15.03
CA GLN A 502 -9.55 7.10 -14.24
C GLN A 502 -9.77 8.59 -13.90
N LEU A 503 -10.61 9.32 -14.65
CA LEU A 503 -10.92 10.72 -14.39
C LEU A 503 -11.56 10.93 -13.00
N ILE A 504 -12.18 9.91 -12.43
CA ILE A 504 -12.72 9.93 -11.06
C ILE A 504 -11.65 10.38 -10.02
N ARG A 505 -10.39 10.09 -10.29
CA ARG A 505 -9.27 10.38 -9.37
C ARG A 505 -8.68 11.78 -9.54
N ILE A 506 -9.15 12.55 -10.51
CA ILE A 506 -8.60 13.87 -10.85
C ILE A 506 -9.51 14.95 -10.25
N THR A 507 -8.88 15.95 -9.61
CA THR A 507 -9.61 17.13 -9.15
C THR A 507 -10.04 17.98 -10.36
N PRO A 508 -11.29 18.46 -10.42
CA PRO A 508 -11.74 19.32 -11.51
C PRO A 508 -10.81 20.50 -11.77
N GLY A 509 -10.44 20.70 -13.04
CA GLY A 509 -9.53 21.74 -13.48
C GLY A 509 -8.06 21.36 -13.48
N ASN A 510 -7.68 20.20 -12.95
CA ASN A 510 -6.30 19.70 -13.00
C ASN A 510 -6.07 18.83 -14.25
N GLN A 511 -4.78 18.71 -14.61
CA GLN A 511 -4.30 17.78 -15.63
C GLN A 511 -3.95 16.42 -15.01
N ILE A 512 -3.71 15.41 -15.86
CA ILE A 512 -3.20 14.13 -15.43
C ILE A 512 -1.70 14.27 -15.10
N GLU A 513 -1.31 13.95 -13.87
CA GLU A 513 0.09 14.11 -13.39
C GLU A 513 0.78 12.77 -13.12
N GLU A 514 0.06 11.79 -12.58
CA GLU A 514 0.60 10.50 -12.16
C GLU A 514 0.97 9.62 -13.37
N ALA A 515 2.14 8.96 -13.34
CA ALA A 515 2.72 8.26 -14.49
C ALA A 515 1.85 7.13 -15.06
N HIS A 516 1.25 6.30 -14.19
CA HIS A 516 0.36 5.22 -14.63
C HIS A 516 -0.99 5.72 -15.18
N MET A 517 -1.47 6.86 -14.72
CA MET A 517 -2.65 7.50 -15.33
C MET A 517 -2.30 8.11 -16.69
N ARG A 518 -1.10 8.71 -16.80
CA ARG A 518 -0.58 9.27 -18.06
C ARG A 518 -0.38 8.19 -19.10
N ASN A 519 0.20 7.05 -18.77
CA ASN A 519 0.43 5.98 -19.73
C ASN A 519 -0.90 5.42 -20.28
N ARG A 520 -1.89 5.20 -19.40
CA ARG A 520 -3.22 4.71 -19.82
C ARG A 520 -3.93 5.71 -20.72
N ALA A 521 -3.89 7.00 -20.35
CA ALA A 521 -4.44 8.06 -21.19
C ALA A 521 -3.73 8.10 -22.55
N LEU A 522 -2.39 8.06 -22.57
CA LEU A 522 -1.57 8.06 -23.79
C LEU A 522 -2.01 6.95 -24.74
N ILE A 523 -2.02 5.71 -24.25
CA ILE A 523 -2.35 4.54 -25.07
C ILE A 523 -3.78 4.64 -25.60
N ALA A 524 -4.72 4.97 -24.70
CA ALA A 524 -6.14 4.98 -25.04
C ALA A 524 -6.49 6.10 -26.01
N HIS A 525 -6.03 7.34 -25.79
CA HIS A 525 -6.28 8.46 -26.70
C HIS A 525 -5.55 8.31 -28.02
N TRP A 526 -4.31 7.77 -28.00
CA TRP A 526 -3.60 7.50 -29.25
C TRP A 526 -4.34 6.48 -30.11
N CYS A 527 -4.82 5.41 -29.52
CA CYS A 527 -5.62 4.41 -30.26
C CYS A 527 -6.93 4.99 -30.80
N LEU A 528 -7.62 5.82 -30.00
CA LEU A 528 -8.86 6.50 -30.40
C LEU A 528 -8.63 7.42 -31.63
N GLU A 529 -7.49 8.11 -31.68
CA GLU A 529 -7.20 9.07 -32.79
C GLU A 529 -6.59 8.40 -34.03
N ASN A 530 -5.82 7.32 -33.86
CA ASN A 530 -5.01 6.75 -34.94
C ASN A 530 -5.59 5.48 -35.60
N GLY A 531 -6.87 5.14 -35.29
CA GLY A 531 -7.59 4.02 -35.88
C GLY A 531 -9.09 4.07 -35.63
N ASP A 532 -9.80 3.13 -36.22
CA ASP A 532 -11.26 3.02 -36.13
C ASP A 532 -11.71 1.85 -35.23
N ALA A 533 -10.77 1.23 -34.50
CA ALA A 533 -11.03 0.05 -33.68
C ALA A 533 -11.79 0.36 -32.38
N VAL A 534 -11.68 1.57 -31.89
CA VAL A 534 -12.33 2.06 -30.66
C VAL A 534 -12.95 3.43 -30.90
N ARG A 535 -14.07 3.69 -30.26
CA ARG A 535 -14.75 4.99 -30.34
C ARG A 535 -15.50 5.34 -29.06
N MET A 536 -15.73 6.62 -28.86
CA MET A 536 -16.62 7.15 -27.82
C MET A 536 -18.03 7.32 -28.42
N VAL A 537 -19.04 6.78 -27.74
CA VAL A 537 -20.44 6.82 -28.21
C VAL A 537 -21.36 7.37 -27.13
N GLN A 538 -22.44 8.03 -27.57
CA GLN A 538 -23.51 8.52 -26.69
C GLN A 538 -24.68 7.55 -26.73
N ARG A 539 -25.10 7.06 -25.54
CA ARG A 539 -26.32 6.26 -25.37
C ARG A 539 -27.11 6.80 -24.17
N ASP A 540 -28.37 7.13 -24.35
CA ASP A 540 -29.26 7.65 -23.30
C ASP A 540 -28.66 8.83 -22.49
N GLY A 541 -27.96 9.73 -23.20
CA GLY A 541 -27.32 10.91 -22.59
C GLY A 541 -26.05 10.61 -21.76
N LYS A 542 -25.50 9.43 -21.89
CA LYS A 542 -24.25 9.01 -21.23
C LYS A 542 -23.20 8.63 -22.27
N THR A 543 -21.95 8.93 -21.97
CA THR A 543 -20.79 8.55 -22.79
C THR A 543 -20.29 7.16 -22.42
N TYR A 544 -19.97 6.37 -23.44
CA TYR A 544 -19.40 5.01 -23.29
C TYR A 544 -18.26 4.80 -24.27
N VAL A 545 -17.37 3.88 -23.93
CA VAL A 545 -16.36 3.33 -24.83
C VAL A 545 -16.94 2.13 -25.56
N GLU A 546 -16.75 2.06 -26.87
CA GLU A 546 -17.14 0.93 -27.70
C GLU A 546 -15.91 0.42 -28.47
N ILE A 547 -15.60 -0.86 -28.34
CA ILE A 547 -14.56 -1.51 -29.15
C ILE A 547 -15.28 -2.23 -30.31
N VAL A 548 -15.01 -1.79 -31.51
CA VAL A 548 -15.65 -2.32 -32.72
C VAL A 548 -14.80 -3.37 -33.44
N ASP A 549 -13.48 -3.35 -33.20
CA ASP A 549 -12.52 -4.29 -33.80
C ASP A 549 -11.37 -4.58 -32.80
N TYR A 550 -11.40 -5.73 -32.15
CA TYR A 550 -10.38 -6.15 -31.20
C TYR A 550 -9.03 -6.49 -31.86
N ASP A 551 -9.06 -7.07 -33.06
CA ASP A 551 -7.83 -7.38 -33.82
C ASP A 551 -7.19 -6.09 -34.35
N GLY A 552 -7.98 -5.15 -34.84
CA GLY A 552 -7.54 -3.82 -35.21
C GLY A 552 -6.92 -3.06 -34.04
N LEU A 553 -7.51 -3.18 -32.83
CA LEU A 553 -6.96 -2.58 -31.63
C LEU A 553 -5.60 -3.20 -31.25
N ARG A 554 -5.45 -4.53 -31.37
CA ARG A 554 -4.14 -5.18 -31.19
C ARG A 554 -3.07 -4.64 -32.14
N GLN A 555 -3.44 -4.37 -33.40
CA GLN A 555 -2.51 -3.77 -34.38
C GLN A 555 -2.13 -2.34 -33.99
N LEU A 556 -3.04 -1.56 -33.42
CA LEU A 556 -2.75 -0.23 -32.90
C LEU A 556 -1.77 -0.31 -31.72
N PHE A 557 -1.95 -1.22 -30.78
CA PHE A 557 -0.99 -1.46 -29.70
C PHE A 557 0.39 -1.85 -30.22
N ALA A 558 0.45 -2.71 -31.23
CA ALA A 558 1.71 -3.10 -31.87
C ALA A 558 2.45 -1.89 -32.48
N ARG A 559 1.73 -1.02 -33.20
CA ARG A 559 2.30 0.19 -33.81
C ARG A 559 2.81 1.18 -32.77
N LEU A 560 2.01 1.41 -31.71
CA LEU A 560 2.40 2.32 -30.63
C LEU A 560 3.58 1.76 -29.82
N LEU A 561 3.59 0.44 -29.53
CA LEU A 561 4.71 -0.21 -28.87
C LEU A 561 6.02 -0.05 -29.64
N ALA A 562 5.99 -0.24 -30.96
CA ALA A 562 7.17 -0.05 -31.82
C ALA A 562 7.70 1.39 -31.74
N GLU A 563 6.81 2.39 -31.74
CA GLU A 563 7.20 3.80 -31.64
C GLU A 563 7.69 4.18 -30.24
N VAL A 564 7.01 3.75 -29.18
CA VAL A 564 7.42 4.01 -27.78
C VAL A 564 8.78 3.37 -27.50
N GLN A 565 9.02 2.14 -28.00
CA GLN A 565 10.32 1.49 -27.86
C GLN A 565 11.41 2.23 -28.65
N ARG A 566 11.11 2.70 -29.87
CA ARG A 566 12.06 3.54 -30.65
C ARG A 566 12.45 4.79 -29.85
N ILE A 567 11.46 5.53 -29.37
CA ILE A 567 11.66 6.76 -28.58
C ILE A 567 12.59 6.49 -27.39
N LYS A 568 12.32 5.42 -26.64
CA LYS A 568 13.15 5.07 -25.49
C LYS A 568 14.56 4.65 -25.93
N SER A 569 14.65 3.76 -26.92
CA SER A 569 15.92 3.18 -27.36
C SER A 569 16.88 4.21 -27.99
N GLU A 570 16.35 5.23 -28.63
CA GLU A 570 17.11 6.31 -29.27
C GLU A 570 17.31 7.52 -28.33
N GLY A 571 16.59 7.58 -27.19
CA GLY A 571 16.62 8.73 -26.30
C GLY A 571 15.98 9.98 -26.92
N ASP A 572 14.96 9.80 -27.78
CA ASP A 572 14.30 10.86 -28.54
C ASP A 572 13.37 11.69 -27.64
N PHE A 573 13.97 12.68 -26.96
CA PHE A 573 13.26 13.56 -26.02
C PHE A 573 12.10 14.33 -26.67
N GLU A 574 12.28 14.83 -27.90
CA GLU A 574 11.23 15.63 -28.55
C GLU A 574 10.02 14.78 -28.96
N ALA A 575 10.25 13.57 -29.46
CA ALA A 575 9.15 12.66 -29.74
C ALA A 575 8.43 12.23 -28.47
N ALA A 576 9.17 11.95 -27.37
CA ALA A 576 8.57 11.66 -26.05
C ALA A 576 7.70 12.81 -25.55
N ARG A 577 8.23 14.05 -25.61
CA ARG A 577 7.49 15.25 -25.20
C ARG A 577 6.19 15.42 -26.00
N LEU A 578 6.27 15.38 -27.32
CA LEU A 578 5.11 15.55 -28.19
C LEU A 578 4.04 14.45 -27.95
N LEU A 579 4.46 13.22 -27.77
CA LEU A 579 3.55 12.10 -27.52
C LEU A 579 2.84 12.26 -26.17
N VAL A 580 3.57 12.55 -25.11
CA VAL A 580 3.03 12.70 -23.76
C VAL A 580 2.14 13.95 -23.64
N GLU A 581 2.60 15.09 -24.11
CA GLU A 581 1.82 16.36 -24.03
C GLU A 581 0.52 16.29 -24.82
N ARG A 582 0.50 15.57 -25.94
CA ARG A 582 -0.69 15.42 -26.78
C ARG A 582 -1.70 14.46 -26.20
N TYR A 583 -1.27 13.28 -25.70
CA TYR A 583 -2.16 12.18 -25.39
C TYR A 583 -2.29 11.84 -23.91
N ALA A 584 -1.34 12.27 -23.07
CA ALA A 584 -1.25 11.77 -21.70
C ALA A 584 -1.77 12.73 -20.62
N VAL A 585 -1.81 14.04 -20.91
CA VAL A 585 -2.01 15.06 -19.85
C VAL A 585 -3.35 15.77 -19.91
N GLN A 586 -4.00 15.79 -21.07
CA GLN A 586 -5.21 16.58 -21.29
C GLN A 586 -6.44 15.88 -20.72
N VAL A 587 -7.34 16.66 -20.13
CA VAL A 587 -8.62 16.21 -19.58
C VAL A 587 -9.74 16.98 -20.28
N ASP A 588 -10.67 16.25 -20.91
CA ASP A 588 -11.91 16.84 -21.42
C ASP A 588 -12.81 17.20 -20.22
N ALA A 589 -13.03 18.49 -20.01
CA ALA A 589 -13.75 18.99 -18.86
C ALA A 589 -15.23 18.56 -18.83
N ALA A 590 -15.89 18.41 -19.98
CA ALA A 590 -17.29 18.00 -20.06
C ALA A 590 -17.43 16.51 -19.73
N LEU A 591 -16.58 15.68 -20.30
CA LEU A 591 -16.52 14.25 -19.97
C LEU A 591 -16.15 14.02 -18.51
N HIS A 592 -15.20 14.77 -17.99
CA HIS A 592 -14.79 14.68 -16.59
C HIS A 592 -15.94 14.96 -15.63
N GLN A 593 -16.70 16.04 -15.89
CA GLN A 593 -17.88 16.39 -15.11
C GLN A 593 -18.94 15.27 -15.19
N GLU A 594 -19.23 14.74 -16.39
CA GLU A 594 -20.15 13.62 -16.58
C GLU A 594 -19.74 12.39 -15.74
N VAL A 595 -18.45 12.02 -15.81
CA VAL A 595 -17.92 10.86 -15.11
C VAL A 595 -18.03 11.03 -13.59
N LEU A 596 -17.70 12.22 -13.07
CA LEU A 596 -17.82 12.51 -11.63
C LEU A 596 -19.27 12.48 -11.15
N GLU A 597 -20.22 13.01 -11.94
CA GLU A 597 -21.65 12.96 -11.60
C GLU A 597 -22.19 11.54 -11.60
N ARG A 598 -21.81 10.73 -12.59
CA ARG A 598 -22.19 9.31 -12.67
C ARG A 598 -21.64 8.51 -11.49
N TYR A 599 -20.35 8.68 -11.19
CA TYR A 599 -19.70 8.03 -10.04
C TYR A 599 -20.30 8.48 -8.71
N GLY A 600 -20.59 9.77 -8.55
CA GLY A 600 -21.22 10.32 -7.34
C GLY A 600 -22.57 9.70 -7.02
N ARG A 601 -23.38 9.36 -8.05
CA ARG A 601 -24.69 8.68 -7.88
C ARG A 601 -24.56 7.26 -7.34
N LEU A 602 -23.43 6.59 -7.56
CA LEU A 602 -23.17 5.25 -7.04
C LEU A 602 -22.92 5.27 -5.53
N ASN A 603 -22.60 6.44 -4.97
CA ASN A 603 -22.33 6.61 -3.55
C ASN A 603 -21.33 5.57 -2.99
N LEU A 604 -20.27 5.29 -3.73
CA LEU A 604 -19.20 4.37 -3.31
C LEU A 604 -18.26 5.07 -2.33
N ALA A 605 -17.78 4.34 -1.31
CA ALA A 605 -16.79 4.88 -0.41
C ALA A 605 -15.45 5.06 -1.15
N PRO A 606 -14.83 6.26 -1.09
CA PRO A 606 -13.59 6.55 -1.81
C PRO A 606 -12.38 5.77 -1.27
N TYR A 607 -12.38 5.49 0.05
CA TYR A 607 -11.27 4.82 0.71
C TYR A 607 -11.67 3.44 1.21
N LYS A 608 -10.70 2.54 1.26
CA LYS A 608 -10.88 1.16 1.70
C LYS A 608 -9.74 0.75 2.62
N GLY A 609 -10.02 -0.19 3.50
CA GLY A 609 -9.02 -0.85 4.33
C GLY A 609 -9.50 -2.23 4.73
N PHE A 610 -8.67 -2.98 5.42
CA PHE A 610 -8.86 -4.39 5.65
C PHE A 610 -9.08 -4.73 7.11
N ILE A 611 -9.74 -5.87 7.34
CA ILE A 611 -9.80 -6.53 8.64
C ILE A 611 -8.92 -7.76 8.54
N ASN A 612 -7.91 -7.85 9.41
CA ASN A 612 -7.03 -9.01 9.49
C ASN A 612 -7.80 -10.28 9.86
N PRO A 613 -7.48 -11.45 9.31
CA PRO A 613 -7.98 -12.71 9.87
C PRO A 613 -7.44 -12.93 11.28
N MET A 614 -8.26 -13.52 12.14
CA MET A 614 -7.83 -13.93 13.47
C MET A 614 -7.16 -15.30 13.37
N MET A 615 -5.93 -15.41 13.87
CA MET A 615 -5.17 -16.65 13.91
C MET A 615 -5.34 -17.32 15.27
N LEU A 616 -5.85 -18.56 15.27
CA LEU A 616 -6.15 -19.36 16.45
C LEU A 616 -5.18 -20.56 16.52
N PRO A 617 -4.20 -20.56 17.44
CA PRO A 617 -3.28 -21.66 17.57
C PRO A 617 -3.97 -22.89 18.16
N VAL A 618 -3.70 -24.05 17.58
CA VAL A 618 -4.16 -25.35 18.04
C VAL A 618 -2.96 -26.10 18.64
N TYR A 619 -3.10 -26.57 19.88
CA TYR A 619 -2.02 -27.25 20.59
C TYR A 619 -2.30 -28.75 20.69
N ASP A 620 -1.25 -29.55 20.62
CA ASP A 620 -1.28 -30.98 20.86
C ASP A 620 -1.34 -31.31 22.39
N GLN A 621 -1.37 -32.61 22.71
CA GLN A 621 -1.41 -33.08 24.09
C GLN A 621 -0.15 -32.72 24.90
N ASN A 622 0.95 -32.41 24.25
CA ASN A 622 2.23 -31.99 24.85
C ASN A 622 2.34 -30.49 25.00
N GLY A 623 1.35 -29.71 24.56
CA GLY A 623 1.38 -28.25 24.55
C GLY A 623 2.21 -27.66 23.41
N GLN A 624 2.55 -28.46 22.38
CA GLN A 624 3.20 -27.97 21.17
C GLN A 624 2.16 -27.52 20.16
N MET A 625 2.45 -26.45 19.40
CA MET A 625 1.55 -25.96 18.36
C MET A 625 1.49 -26.99 17.22
N ALA A 626 0.31 -27.53 17.00
CA ALA A 626 0.04 -28.55 15.98
C ALA A 626 -0.53 -27.96 14.70
N ASP A 627 -1.26 -26.83 14.80
CA ASP A 627 -1.86 -26.13 13.67
C ASP A 627 -2.22 -24.68 14.04
N VAL A 628 -2.56 -23.87 13.04
CA VAL A 628 -3.17 -22.55 13.20
C VAL A 628 -4.41 -22.47 12.33
N GLN A 629 -5.55 -22.20 12.96
CA GLN A 629 -6.83 -22.01 12.28
C GLN A 629 -7.10 -20.53 12.03
N LEU A 630 -7.78 -20.23 10.92
CA LEU A 630 -8.15 -18.88 10.54
C LEU A 630 -9.63 -18.63 10.84
N TYR A 631 -9.92 -17.49 11.45
CA TYR A 631 -11.28 -17.03 11.68
C TYR A 631 -11.50 -15.65 11.08
N TYR A 632 -12.48 -15.52 10.21
CA TYR A 632 -12.79 -14.30 9.45
C TYR A 632 -14.03 -13.55 9.95
N GLY A 633 -14.71 -14.07 10.99
CA GLY A 633 -15.98 -13.52 11.47
C GLY A 633 -15.86 -12.41 12.52
N GLU A 634 -14.65 -11.96 12.88
CA GLU A 634 -14.46 -10.90 13.87
C GLU A 634 -14.89 -9.54 13.27
N SER A 635 -15.74 -8.78 13.99
CA SER A 635 -16.10 -7.43 13.56
C SER A 635 -14.93 -6.45 13.76
N TYR A 636 -14.91 -5.36 12.99
CA TYR A 636 -13.85 -4.37 13.09
C TYR A 636 -13.70 -3.76 14.49
N ALA A 637 -14.82 -3.36 15.10
CA ALA A 637 -14.78 -2.80 16.46
C ALA A 637 -14.26 -3.82 17.49
N HIS A 638 -14.68 -5.11 17.38
CA HIS A 638 -14.18 -6.15 18.25
C HIS A 638 -12.68 -6.37 18.09
N GLN A 639 -12.20 -6.43 16.85
CA GLN A 639 -10.77 -6.56 16.55
C GLN A 639 -9.95 -5.39 17.13
N MET A 640 -10.41 -4.15 16.97
CA MET A 640 -9.70 -2.98 17.47
C MET A 640 -9.63 -2.95 19.00
N LEU A 641 -10.71 -3.30 19.69
CA LEU A 641 -10.75 -3.39 21.16
C LEU A 641 -9.88 -4.55 21.67
N ARG A 642 -9.91 -5.69 20.99
CA ARG A 642 -9.02 -6.83 21.30
C ARG A 642 -7.56 -6.45 21.12
N TYR A 643 -7.21 -5.77 20.03
CA TYR A 643 -5.85 -5.28 19.80
C TYR A 643 -5.40 -4.29 20.88
N SER A 644 -6.28 -3.38 21.31
CA SER A 644 -5.98 -2.46 22.41
C SER A 644 -5.78 -3.17 23.75
N THR A 645 -6.45 -4.31 23.96
CA THR A 645 -6.34 -5.11 25.19
C THR A 645 -5.12 -6.04 25.18
N GLU A 646 -4.89 -6.75 24.06
CA GLU A 646 -3.86 -7.78 23.99
C GLU A 646 -2.47 -7.21 23.63
N TYR A 647 -2.41 -6.13 22.83
CA TYR A 647 -1.16 -5.57 22.28
C TYR A 647 -0.92 -4.11 22.71
N GLY A 648 -1.79 -3.54 23.53
CA GLY A 648 -1.57 -2.21 24.13
C GLY A 648 -0.44 -2.25 25.13
N THR A 649 0.68 -1.58 24.82
CA THR A 649 1.91 -1.64 25.63
C THR A 649 2.42 -0.26 26.07
N LEU A 650 1.94 0.80 25.44
CA LEU A 650 2.44 2.16 25.69
C LEU A 650 1.46 3.02 26.51
N ILE A 651 0.27 2.50 26.82
CA ILE A 651 -0.74 3.24 27.59
C ILE A 651 -1.60 2.29 28.44
#